data_f6036d0076b7661f51d39ef0e6be5c9d
#
_entry.id   f6036d0076b7661f51d39ef0e6be5c9d
#
_cell.length_a   1.000
_cell.length_b   1.000
_cell.length_c   1.000
_cell.angle_alpha   90.00
_cell.angle_beta   90.00
_cell.angle_gamma   90.00
#
_symmetry.space_group_name_H-M   'P 1'
#
loop_
_entity.id
_entity.type
_entity.pdbx_description
1 polymer ?
#
loop_
_entity_poly.entity_id
_entity_poly.type
_entity_poly.pdbx_seq_one_letter_code
_entity_poly.pdbx_strand_id
1 'polypeptide(L)'
;MPAPAGDPQAKEHELAAEQVHVDRSYTRLEHMRDEAQALLRQGYRQAQVGTRAALVERDVMVYRAELWARSLDAADDGLVFGRLDQLDREIRHIGRIGIRDEDSEVLVVDWRAPAAEAFYRATPDDPRGVVRRRVLHCRGRSVVDLEDDLLDPDAAGDMVIVGDGAFLAALSRTRDGSMHDIVATIQREQDEAIRAPIDRSVIVRGGPGTGKTAVALHRVAYLMFQHRRRFGSRGVLVVGPNPRFTAYIERVLPSLGEGGAVLRSLGDLVDGVEAAYHDDAAAARLKGAASMSDLLRRAVADVPAGAPTEFVISHRGTRIVLDHKALRRIRREVLAKTRNGPNTARLQVARQLLTELWGRLLSRGAGRGEKDAFHEDVAARDEFAAFLRAWWPLQRPVDVLAGLADADRLRRYERDLTPEQVAVLANSWTRTARTGEVSFHDVALLDELTGLLGPLPRKRTVAYGNPDEDNPYVVDGRDIFSGEAVGRDVPDEISEVTTYADRMAAGRGARRPRDEDEDEPAGYAHIVIDEAQDLTPMQWRMLGRRGMHATWTIVEDPAQSAWEDPGASAAAMAAALRDRGRYEFELTTNYRNPVEVADVAARVLVRAVPGARPARAVRTGGERPTVHATSGERTGPVVRKLVRELLATVEGTIGVVTPVGATDELAADLAGLDPRVQLMDALDAKGLEFDVAVIVDPRGIVEQSPNGLRTLYVALTRATRLLGVVTADPDWTADLLGIEPR
;
A
#
# COMPACT_ATOMS: atom_id res chain seq x y z
N MET A 1 50.94 6.57 -23.83
CA MET A 1 49.78 6.66 -24.74
C MET A 1 48.73 5.72 -24.19
N PRO A 2 47.52 6.17 -23.85
CA PRO A 2 46.49 5.22 -23.47
C PRO A 2 46.22 4.27 -24.63
N ALA A 3 45.98 2.97 -24.30
CA ALA A 3 45.62 1.96 -25.28
C ALA A 3 44.35 2.41 -26.04
N PRO A 4 44.22 2.12 -27.35
CA PRO A 4 43.02 2.52 -28.09
C PRO A 4 41.80 1.88 -27.47
N ALA A 5 40.75 2.67 -27.24
CA ALA A 5 39.45 2.22 -26.81
C ALA A 5 38.99 1.08 -27.74
N GLY A 6 38.83 -0.16 -27.18
CA GLY A 6 38.28 -1.29 -27.92
C GLY A 6 39.22 -2.48 -28.13
N ASP A 7 40.34 -2.63 -27.39
CA ASP A 7 41.13 -3.85 -27.43
C ASP A 7 40.38 -5.01 -26.73
N PRO A 8 39.93 -6.06 -27.47
CA PRO A 8 39.20 -7.20 -26.88
C PRO A 8 40.03 -7.94 -25.83
N GLN A 9 41.34 -8.00 -25.97
CA GLN A 9 42.21 -8.69 -25.01
C GLN A 9 42.31 -7.91 -23.68
N ALA A 10 42.37 -6.58 -23.75
CA ALA A 10 42.35 -5.75 -22.57
C ALA A 10 41.01 -5.88 -21.80
N LYS A 11 39.89 -5.94 -22.51
CA LYS A 11 38.58 -6.17 -21.90
C LYS A 11 38.49 -7.55 -21.23
N GLU A 12 38.96 -8.61 -21.88
CA GLU A 12 38.97 -9.96 -21.29
C GLU A 12 39.81 -10.01 -20.00
N HIS A 13 40.96 -9.33 -19.99
CA HIS A 13 41.80 -9.24 -18.80
C HIS A 13 41.09 -8.53 -17.63
N GLU A 14 40.43 -7.40 -17.89
CA GLU A 14 39.69 -6.66 -16.88
C GLU A 14 38.48 -7.46 -16.37
N LEU A 15 37.75 -8.18 -17.25
CA LEU A 15 36.67 -9.08 -16.85
C LEU A 15 37.17 -10.19 -15.91
N ALA A 16 38.30 -10.80 -16.23
CA ALA A 16 38.90 -11.84 -15.38
C ALA A 16 39.34 -11.30 -14.02
N ALA A 17 39.89 -10.08 -13.97
CA ALA A 17 40.26 -9.44 -12.71
C ALA A 17 39.06 -9.16 -11.81
N GLU A 18 37.94 -8.63 -12.39
CA GLU A 18 36.71 -8.40 -11.64
C GLU A 18 36.04 -9.71 -11.18
N GLN A 19 36.08 -10.77 -12.01
CA GLN A 19 35.54 -12.09 -11.64
C GLN A 19 36.22 -12.65 -10.37
N VAL A 20 37.51 -12.50 -10.20
CA VAL A 20 38.22 -12.95 -8.98
C VAL A 20 37.66 -12.25 -7.74
N HIS A 21 37.39 -10.94 -7.81
CA HIS A 21 36.85 -10.20 -6.69
C HIS A 21 35.40 -10.60 -6.41
N VAL A 22 34.59 -10.79 -7.45
CA VAL A 22 33.20 -11.24 -7.35
C VAL A 22 33.14 -12.62 -6.71
N ASP A 23 33.98 -13.56 -7.14
CA ASP A 23 34.08 -14.93 -6.58
C ASP A 23 34.42 -14.91 -5.09
N ARG A 24 35.39 -14.06 -4.67
CA ARG A 24 35.71 -13.86 -3.25
C ARG A 24 34.53 -13.34 -2.46
N SER A 25 33.79 -12.38 -3.02
CA SER A 25 32.59 -11.79 -2.40
C SER A 25 31.49 -12.82 -2.22
N TYR A 26 31.23 -13.67 -3.22
CA TYR A 26 30.24 -14.75 -3.13
C TYR A 26 30.66 -15.85 -2.15
N THR A 27 31.92 -16.20 -2.07
CA THR A 27 32.41 -17.16 -1.07
C THR A 27 32.12 -16.67 0.33
N ARG A 28 32.36 -15.39 0.59
CA ARG A 28 32.03 -14.80 1.91
C ARG A 28 30.52 -14.74 2.15
N LEU A 29 29.72 -14.44 1.13
CA LEU A 29 28.25 -14.46 1.20
C LEU A 29 27.74 -15.85 1.61
N GLU A 30 28.30 -16.93 1.08
CA GLU A 30 27.96 -18.31 1.46
C GLU A 30 28.25 -18.57 2.94
N HIS A 31 29.42 -18.18 3.43
CA HIS A 31 29.74 -18.29 4.85
C HIS A 31 28.76 -17.51 5.72
N MET A 32 28.37 -16.28 5.34
CA MET A 32 27.38 -15.49 6.07
C MET A 32 26.01 -16.15 6.09
N ARG A 33 25.61 -16.84 5.01
CA ARG A 33 24.39 -17.64 4.96
C ARG A 33 24.42 -18.81 5.94
N ASP A 34 25.55 -19.53 5.98
CA ASP A 34 25.73 -20.63 6.91
C ASP A 34 25.68 -20.14 8.36
N GLU A 35 26.28 -19.00 8.65
CA GLU A 35 26.21 -18.33 9.95
C GLU A 35 24.75 -17.97 10.32
N ALA A 36 24.00 -17.36 9.39
CA ALA A 36 22.60 -17.01 9.60
C ALA A 36 21.72 -18.24 9.87
N GLN A 37 21.91 -19.31 9.10
CA GLN A 37 21.22 -20.58 9.28
C GLN A 37 21.60 -21.26 10.60
N ALA A 38 22.84 -21.16 11.03
CA ALA A 38 23.28 -21.67 12.33
C ALA A 38 22.60 -20.96 13.48
N LEU A 39 22.48 -19.62 13.39
CA LEU A 39 21.74 -18.79 14.37
C LEU A 39 20.25 -19.17 14.42
N LEU A 40 19.63 -19.39 13.27
CA LEU A 40 18.25 -19.86 13.20
C LEU A 40 18.08 -21.21 13.90
N ARG A 41 18.94 -22.20 13.56
CA ARG A 41 18.92 -23.53 14.22
C ARG A 41 19.15 -23.43 15.72
N GLN A 42 20.01 -22.54 16.18
CA GLN A 42 20.25 -22.30 17.60
C GLN A 42 19.01 -21.69 18.27
N GLY A 43 18.38 -20.70 17.67
CA GLY A 43 17.17 -20.08 18.19
C GLY A 43 16.01 -21.07 18.32
N TYR A 44 15.81 -21.96 17.34
CA TYR A 44 14.79 -23.02 17.43
C TYR A 44 15.11 -24.12 18.46
N ARG A 45 16.41 -24.34 18.77
CA ARG A 45 16.80 -25.34 19.80
C ARG A 45 16.78 -24.78 21.21
N GLN A 46 16.80 -23.47 21.40
CA GLN A 46 16.66 -22.88 22.73
C GLN A 46 15.31 -23.27 23.33
N ALA A 47 15.34 -23.61 24.63
CA ALA A 47 14.24 -24.27 25.34
C ALA A 47 12.89 -23.60 25.09
N GLN A 48 11.89 -24.44 24.79
CA GLN A 48 10.49 -24.03 24.61
C GLN A 48 9.84 -23.61 25.95
N VAL A 49 10.54 -23.83 27.07
CA VAL A 49 10.08 -23.54 28.43
C VAL A 49 11.02 -22.54 29.06
N GLY A 50 10.50 -21.37 29.40
CA GLY A 50 11.27 -20.28 30.02
C GLY A 50 10.37 -19.18 30.57
N THR A 51 10.98 -18.15 31.17
CA THR A 51 10.22 -16.95 31.54
C THR A 51 9.70 -16.23 30.28
N ARG A 52 8.58 -15.53 30.40
CA ARG A 52 8.01 -14.75 29.27
C ARG A 52 9.05 -13.83 28.61
N ALA A 53 9.96 -13.25 29.38
CA ALA A 53 11.04 -12.42 28.88
C ALA A 53 12.03 -13.21 28.00
N ALA A 54 12.43 -14.42 28.40
CA ALA A 54 13.34 -15.29 27.64
C ALA A 54 12.71 -15.77 26.32
N LEU A 55 11.40 -16.03 26.30
CA LEU A 55 10.68 -16.40 25.10
C LEU A 55 10.61 -15.23 24.09
N VAL A 56 10.36 -14.00 24.56
CA VAL A 56 10.37 -12.80 23.72
C VAL A 56 11.78 -12.53 23.15
N GLU A 57 12.83 -12.69 23.96
CA GLU A 57 14.21 -12.49 23.51
C GLU A 57 14.59 -13.52 22.43
N ARG A 58 14.20 -14.78 22.61
CA ARG A 58 14.37 -15.84 21.62
C ARG A 58 13.65 -15.50 20.30
N ASP A 59 12.39 -15.07 20.38
CA ASP A 59 11.59 -14.73 19.20
C ASP A 59 12.17 -13.57 18.43
N VAL A 60 12.66 -12.54 19.12
CA VAL A 60 13.37 -11.42 18.49
C VAL A 60 14.65 -11.89 17.80
N MET A 61 15.41 -12.82 18.43
CA MET A 61 16.62 -13.36 17.84
C MET A 61 16.30 -14.18 16.56
N VAL A 62 15.32 -15.08 16.62
CA VAL A 62 14.88 -15.90 15.47
C VAL A 62 14.36 -14.99 14.35
N TYR A 63 13.52 -14.02 14.66
CA TYR A 63 13.01 -13.07 13.67
C TYR A 63 14.12 -12.30 12.97
N ARG A 64 15.09 -11.78 13.72
CA ARG A 64 16.25 -11.06 13.15
C ARG A 64 17.12 -11.96 12.28
N ALA A 65 17.39 -13.19 12.74
CA ALA A 65 18.17 -14.15 11.96
C ALA A 65 17.46 -14.54 10.65
N GLU A 66 16.12 -14.66 10.68
CA GLU A 66 15.34 -14.94 9.47
C GLU A 66 15.35 -13.77 8.47
N LEU A 67 15.17 -12.53 8.94
CA LEU A 67 15.30 -11.35 8.10
C LEU A 67 16.70 -11.24 7.48
N TRP A 68 17.73 -11.52 8.26
CA TRP A 68 19.10 -11.54 7.78
C TRP A 68 19.33 -12.62 6.72
N ALA A 69 18.89 -13.86 6.98
CA ALA A 69 19.00 -14.95 6.01
C ALA A 69 18.29 -14.61 4.68
N ARG A 70 17.05 -14.07 4.76
CA ARG A 70 16.31 -13.63 3.56
C ARG A 70 17.03 -12.53 2.78
N SER A 71 17.64 -11.57 3.47
CA SER A 71 18.40 -10.50 2.80
C SER A 71 19.64 -11.01 2.09
N LEU A 72 20.31 -12.01 2.67
CA LEU A 72 21.47 -12.68 2.05
C LEU A 72 21.06 -13.51 0.83
N ASP A 73 19.92 -14.22 0.91
CA ASP A 73 19.39 -15.01 -0.21
C ASP A 73 18.97 -14.12 -1.38
N ALA A 74 18.33 -12.99 -1.09
CA ALA A 74 17.89 -12.02 -2.09
C ALA A 74 19.06 -11.30 -2.80
N ALA A 75 20.25 -11.27 -2.21
CA ALA A 75 21.45 -10.64 -2.76
C ALA A 75 22.23 -11.57 -3.71
N ASP A 76 21.75 -12.78 -4.00
CA ASP A 76 22.48 -13.78 -4.79
C ASP A 76 22.64 -13.40 -6.27
N ASP A 77 21.75 -12.63 -6.84
CA ASP A 77 21.86 -12.17 -8.23
C ASP A 77 22.45 -10.76 -8.30
N GLY A 78 23.59 -10.61 -8.97
CA GLY A 78 24.25 -9.33 -9.14
C GLY A 78 24.72 -8.70 -7.83
N LEU A 79 25.33 -9.48 -6.94
CA LEU A 79 25.82 -9.03 -5.63
C LEU A 79 26.68 -7.78 -5.73
N VAL A 80 27.63 -7.76 -6.68
CA VAL A 80 28.51 -6.64 -7.00
C VAL A 80 28.13 -6.12 -8.38
N PHE A 81 27.89 -4.82 -8.50
CA PHE A 81 27.48 -4.21 -9.76
C PHE A 81 28.27 -2.95 -10.13
N GLY A 82 29.19 -2.53 -9.28
CA GLY A 82 29.97 -1.35 -9.54
C GLY A 82 31.33 -1.34 -8.86
N ARG A 83 32.22 -0.51 -9.40
CA ARG A 83 33.54 -0.22 -8.82
C ARG A 83 33.85 1.26 -8.99
N LEU A 84 34.45 1.86 -7.97
CA LEU A 84 35.01 3.19 -7.98
C LEU A 84 36.53 3.11 -7.77
N ASP A 85 37.27 3.69 -8.69
CA ASP A 85 38.71 3.94 -8.52
C ASP A 85 38.86 5.40 -8.07
N GLN A 86 39.44 5.63 -6.90
CA GLN A 86 39.55 6.95 -6.29
C GLN A 86 40.91 7.60 -6.53
N LEU A 87 40.98 8.91 -6.34
CA LEU A 87 42.21 9.71 -6.47
C LEU A 87 43.35 9.23 -5.56
N ASP A 88 42.97 8.74 -4.36
CA ASP A 88 43.92 8.16 -3.39
C ASP A 88 44.33 6.73 -3.70
N ARG A 89 43.93 6.18 -4.88
CA ARG A 89 44.11 4.81 -5.34
C ARG A 89 43.35 3.74 -4.57
N GLU A 90 42.41 4.15 -3.69
CA GLU A 90 41.49 3.20 -3.07
C GLU A 90 40.51 2.68 -4.13
N ILE A 91 40.25 1.37 -4.10
CA ILE A 91 39.27 0.68 -4.95
C ILE A 91 38.08 0.32 -4.06
N ARG A 92 36.91 0.73 -4.45
CA ARG A 92 35.66 0.38 -3.75
C ARG A 92 34.72 -0.33 -4.67
N HIS A 93 34.41 -1.59 -4.37
CA HIS A 93 33.36 -2.32 -5.06
C HIS A 93 32.01 -2.02 -4.41
N ILE A 94 31.03 -1.71 -5.24
CA ILE A 94 29.67 -1.35 -4.81
C ILE A 94 28.73 -2.50 -5.10
N GLY A 95 27.90 -2.84 -4.11
CA GLY A 95 27.00 -3.96 -4.25
C GLY A 95 25.70 -3.80 -3.48
N ARG A 96 24.84 -4.82 -3.55
CA ARG A 96 23.51 -4.84 -2.97
C ARG A 96 23.52 -4.81 -1.44
N ILE A 97 24.51 -5.47 -0.85
CA ILE A 97 24.74 -5.52 0.61
C ILE A 97 26.22 -5.30 0.90
N GLY A 98 26.51 -4.84 2.11
CA GLY A 98 27.88 -4.71 2.58
C GLY A 98 28.46 -6.06 2.99
N ILE A 99 29.63 -6.40 2.46
CA ILE A 99 30.36 -7.61 2.81
C ILE A 99 31.74 -7.23 3.34
N ARG A 100 32.11 -7.88 4.45
CA ARG A 100 33.45 -7.81 5.02
C ARG A 100 34.03 -9.21 5.09
N ASP A 101 35.36 -9.31 4.87
CA ASP A 101 36.06 -10.58 5.08
C ASP A 101 36.27 -10.89 6.57
N GLU A 102 37.00 -11.94 6.86
CA GLU A 102 37.30 -12.40 8.22
C GLU A 102 38.17 -11.39 8.99
N ASP A 103 39.02 -10.64 8.29
CA ASP A 103 39.86 -9.59 8.84
C ASP A 103 39.13 -8.25 8.98
N SER A 104 37.82 -8.20 8.72
CA SER A 104 36.97 -7.01 8.73
C SER A 104 37.26 -5.98 7.63
N GLU A 105 38.05 -6.34 6.62
CA GLU A 105 38.23 -5.53 5.42
C GLU A 105 36.94 -5.50 4.57
N VAL A 106 36.67 -4.37 3.96
CA VAL A 106 35.46 -4.19 3.14
C VAL A 106 35.67 -4.79 1.77
N LEU A 107 35.02 -5.90 1.47
CA LEU A 107 34.96 -6.49 0.13
C LEU A 107 33.93 -5.79 -0.76
N VAL A 108 32.75 -5.50 -0.20
CA VAL A 108 31.66 -4.83 -0.93
C VAL A 108 31.07 -3.74 -0.06
N VAL A 109 31.00 -2.54 -0.60
CA VAL A 109 30.32 -1.39 0.02
C VAL A 109 28.84 -1.48 -0.34
N ASP A 110 27.99 -1.43 0.67
CA ASP A 110 26.54 -1.35 0.47
C ASP A 110 26.17 -0.07 -0.31
N TRP A 111 25.37 -0.18 -1.36
CA TRP A 111 24.96 0.94 -2.19
C TRP A 111 24.27 2.08 -1.40
N ARG A 112 23.67 1.75 -0.26
CA ARG A 112 23.00 2.70 0.63
C ARG A 112 23.97 3.49 1.50
N ALA A 113 25.20 3.04 1.63
CA ALA A 113 26.23 3.70 2.44
C ALA A 113 26.63 5.05 1.81
N PRO A 114 27.02 6.05 2.64
CA PRO A 114 27.54 7.31 2.13
C PRO A 114 28.74 7.14 1.21
N ALA A 115 29.59 6.13 1.46
CA ALA A 115 30.77 5.82 0.65
C ALA A 115 30.44 5.38 -0.79
N ALA A 116 29.19 4.95 -1.06
CA ALA A 116 28.71 4.59 -2.39
C ALA A 116 28.06 5.78 -3.13
N GLU A 117 27.85 6.93 -2.49
CA GLU A 117 27.14 8.08 -3.08
C GLU A 117 27.79 8.55 -4.39
N ALA A 118 29.11 8.56 -4.43
CA ALA A 118 29.86 9.01 -5.62
C ALA A 118 29.60 8.11 -6.85
N PHE A 119 29.22 6.84 -6.68
CA PHE A 119 28.86 5.95 -7.79
C PHE A 119 27.67 6.50 -8.61
N TYR A 120 26.72 7.16 -7.95
CA TYR A 120 25.49 7.69 -8.58
C TYR A 120 25.62 9.17 -8.98
N ARG A 121 26.42 9.95 -8.26
CA ARG A 121 26.46 11.42 -8.37
C ARG A 121 27.68 11.99 -9.04
N ALA A 122 28.79 11.25 -9.10
CA ALA A 122 29.99 11.75 -9.74
C ALA A 122 29.77 11.93 -11.25
N THR A 123 30.23 13.06 -11.76
CA THR A 123 30.18 13.45 -13.19
C THR A 123 31.54 13.98 -13.61
N PRO A 124 31.84 14.07 -14.91
CA PRO A 124 33.09 14.69 -15.37
C PRO A 124 33.27 16.13 -14.89
N ASP A 125 32.16 16.88 -14.68
CA ASP A 125 32.20 18.25 -14.16
C ASP A 125 32.36 18.31 -12.63
N ASP A 126 31.94 17.24 -11.90
CA ASP A 126 32.07 17.09 -10.45
C ASP A 126 32.47 15.64 -10.13
N PRO A 127 33.75 15.24 -10.27
CA PRO A 127 34.19 13.87 -10.10
C PRO A 127 34.14 13.33 -8.66
N ARG A 128 33.98 14.19 -7.67
CA ARG A 128 33.87 13.84 -6.24
C ARG A 128 35.01 12.94 -5.73
N GLY A 129 36.20 13.11 -6.25
CA GLY A 129 37.35 12.29 -5.90
C GLY A 129 37.41 10.92 -6.60
N VAL A 130 36.54 10.68 -7.58
CA VAL A 130 36.54 9.43 -8.38
C VAL A 130 37.22 9.69 -9.71
N VAL A 131 38.16 8.83 -10.04
CA VAL A 131 38.88 8.86 -11.34
C VAL A 131 38.09 8.09 -12.39
N ARG A 132 37.70 6.85 -12.04
CA ARG A 132 36.91 5.98 -12.92
C ARG A 132 35.76 5.36 -12.16
N ARG A 133 34.59 5.38 -12.76
CA ARG A 133 33.44 4.59 -12.37
C ARG A 133 33.28 3.43 -13.35
N ARG A 134 33.26 2.19 -12.83
CA ARG A 134 33.03 0.97 -13.60
C ARG A 134 31.68 0.38 -13.23
N VAL A 135 30.85 0.07 -14.23
CA VAL A 135 29.62 -0.71 -14.08
C VAL A 135 29.91 -2.14 -14.45
N LEU A 136 29.53 -3.09 -13.59
CA LEU A 136 29.70 -4.53 -13.80
C LEU A 136 28.34 -5.14 -14.13
N HIS A 137 28.25 -5.79 -15.28
CA HIS A 137 27.07 -6.54 -15.68
C HIS A 137 27.27 -8.00 -15.29
N CYS A 138 26.53 -8.44 -14.27
CA CYS A 138 26.59 -9.81 -13.77
C CYS A 138 25.33 -10.59 -14.17
N ARG A 139 25.51 -11.89 -14.44
CA ARG A 139 24.42 -12.87 -14.52
C ARG A 139 24.69 -13.94 -13.47
N GLY A 140 23.92 -13.92 -12.39
CA GLY A 140 24.23 -14.66 -11.19
C GLY A 140 25.62 -14.25 -10.66
N ARG A 141 26.54 -15.20 -10.58
CA ARG A 141 27.92 -15.00 -10.08
C ARG A 141 28.92 -14.62 -11.16
N SER A 142 28.54 -14.64 -12.43
CA SER A 142 29.46 -14.40 -13.54
C SER A 142 29.38 -12.95 -14.01
N VAL A 143 30.53 -12.30 -14.11
CA VAL A 143 30.66 -10.99 -14.74
C VAL A 143 30.66 -11.20 -16.26
N VAL A 144 29.59 -10.80 -16.92
CA VAL A 144 29.39 -11.02 -18.36
C VAL A 144 29.85 -9.83 -19.21
N ASP A 145 29.87 -8.64 -18.61
CA ASP A 145 30.30 -7.41 -19.30
C ASP A 145 30.72 -6.35 -18.28
N LEU A 146 31.50 -5.37 -18.72
CA LEU A 146 31.83 -4.19 -17.92
C LEU A 146 31.99 -2.96 -18.81
N GLU A 147 31.70 -1.79 -18.20
CA GLU A 147 31.73 -0.49 -18.86
C GLU A 147 32.31 0.56 -17.94
N ASP A 148 33.20 1.40 -18.45
CA ASP A 148 33.90 2.43 -17.70
C ASP A 148 33.43 3.84 -18.09
N ASP A 149 33.19 4.67 -17.10
CA ASP A 149 33.08 6.13 -17.23
C ASP A 149 34.35 6.77 -16.64
N LEU A 150 35.11 7.42 -17.46
CA LEU A 150 36.27 8.19 -17.02
C LEU A 150 35.78 9.58 -16.56
N LEU A 151 35.90 9.85 -15.24
CA LEU A 151 35.38 11.07 -14.63
C LEU A 151 36.46 12.14 -14.44
N ASP A 152 37.72 11.70 -14.22
CA ASP A 152 38.90 12.58 -14.12
C ASP A 152 40.01 12.07 -15.05
N PRO A 153 40.07 12.57 -16.30
CA PRO A 153 41.08 12.17 -17.28
C PRO A 153 42.52 12.51 -16.86
N ASP A 154 42.68 13.60 -16.10
CA ASP A 154 44.04 14.04 -15.70
C ASP A 154 44.67 13.12 -14.64
N ALA A 155 43.83 12.47 -13.86
CA ALA A 155 44.23 11.52 -12.82
C ALA A 155 44.27 10.06 -13.29
N ALA A 156 43.82 9.73 -14.50
CA ALA A 156 43.69 8.38 -15.03
C ALA A 156 44.98 7.62 -15.16
N GLY A 157 46.12 8.28 -15.45
CA GLY A 157 47.42 7.66 -15.63
C GLY A 157 47.38 6.55 -16.68
N ASP A 158 47.85 5.33 -16.28
CA ASP A 158 47.90 4.15 -17.15
C ASP A 158 46.69 3.22 -17.02
N MET A 159 45.58 3.72 -16.47
CA MET A 159 44.34 2.91 -16.32
C MET A 159 43.80 2.46 -17.68
N VAL A 160 43.43 1.19 -17.76
CA VAL A 160 42.73 0.63 -18.92
C VAL A 160 41.27 1.04 -18.83
N ILE A 161 40.77 1.75 -19.84
CA ILE A 161 39.37 2.19 -19.95
C ILE A 161 38.65 1.33 -20.98
N VAL A 162 37.54 0.70 -20.59
CA VAL A 162 36.79 -0.21 -21.44
C VAL A 162 35.41 0.42 -21.73
N GLY A 163 35.14 0.70 -23.01
CA GLY A 163 33.86 1.25 -23.47
C GLY A 163 33.86 2.77 -23.74
N ASP A 164 32.90 3.22 -24.55
CA ASP A 164 32.77 4.61 -25.01
C ASP A 164 31.69 5.36 -24.20
N GLY A 165 31.72 5.33 -22.88
CA GLY A 165 30.75 6.07 -22.04
C GLY A 165 29.33 5.49 -22.07
N ALA A 166 29.17 4.25 -21.71
CA ALA A 166 28.05 3.40 -22.06
C ALA A 166 26.97 3.23 -20.98
N PHE A 167 26.85 4.14 -20.01
CA PHE A 167 25.73 4.11 -19.07
C PHE A 167 24.35 4.15 -19.79
N LEU A 168 24.28 4.86 -20.93
CA LEU A 168 23.09 4.87 -21.80
C LEU A 168 22.94 3.58 -22.63
N ALA A 169 24.04 2.91 -23.00
CA ALA A 169 23.98 1.67 -23.75
C ALA A 169 23.52 0.46 -22.90
N ALA A 170 23.82 0.49 -21.59
CA ALA A 170 23.33 -0.53 -20.65
C ALA A 170 21.80 -0.54 -20.50
N LEU A 171 21.18 0.63 -20.63
CA LEU A 171 19.71 0.78 -20.61
C LEU A 171 19.02 0.25 -21.89
N SER A 172 19.74 0.09 -22.98
CA SER A 172 19.16 -0.33 -24.27
C SER A 172 19.13 -1.86 -24.46
N ARG A 173 19.87 -2.62 -23.63
CA ARG A 173 19.90 -4.09 -23.74
C ARG A 173 18.62 -4.71 -23.22
N THR A 174 18.11 -5.67 -23.97
CA THR A 174 16.88 -6.41 -23.72
C THR A 174 16.88 -7.01 -22.31
N ARG A 175 15.87 -6.68 -21.49
CA ARG A 175 15.64 -7.31 -20.19
C ARG A 175 14.48 -8.28 -20.31
N ASP A 176 14.69 -9.48 -19.81
CA ASP A 176 13.59 -10.39 -19.48
C ASP A 176 12.71 -9.68 -18.45
N GLY A 177 11.43 -9.46 -18.77
CA GLY A 177 10.41 -8.64 -18.10
C GLY A 177 10.31 -8.62 -16.56
N SER A 178 11.40 -8.74 -15.85
CA SER A 178 11.51 -8.63 -14.41
C SER A 178 12.40 -7.44 -14.04
N MET A 179 11.93 -6.61 -13.11
CA MET A 179 12.57 -5.41 -12.58
C MET A 179 13.82 -5.76 -11.74
N HIS A 180 14.77 -6.56 -12.31
CA HIS A 180 15.84 -7.18 -11.52
C HIS A 180 17.03 -6.27 -11.23
N ASP A 181 17.26 -5.16 -11.93
CA ASP A 181 18.54 -4.44 -11.80
C ASP A 181 18.46 -2.92 -11.87
N ILE A 182 17.57 -2.32 -11.07
CA ILE A 182 17.47 -0.86 -11.02
C ILE A 182 18.61 -0.24 -10.20
N VAL A 183 19.16 -0.96 -9.22
CA VAL A 183 20.19 -0.42 -8.31
C VAL A 183 21.43 0.04 -9.05
N ALA A 184 21.87 -0.72 -10.07
CA ALA A 184 23.01 -0.34 -10.90
C ALA A 184 22.74 0.84 -11.84
N THR A 185 21.47 1.14 -12.12
CA THR A 185 21.04 2.11 -13.14
C THR A 185 20.28 3.31 -12.55
N ILE A 186 20.32 3.52 -11.23
CA ILE A 186 19.74 4.70 -10.59
C ILE A 186 20.40 5.96 -11.16
N GLN A 187 19.57 6.82 -11.72
CA GLN A 187 20.01 8.10 -12.29
C GLN A 187 20.15 9.16 -11.21
N ARG A 188 20.89 10.23 -11.52
CA ARG A 188 21.11 11.35 -10.59
C ARG A 188 19.81 11.93 -10.06
N GLU A 189 18.81 12.19 -10.92
CA GLU A 189 17.50 12.72 -10.49
C GLU A 189 16.76 11.77 -9.54
N GLN A 190 16.92 10.45 -9.73
CA GLN A 190 16.36 9.44 -8.86
C GLN A 190 17.15 9.34 -7.53
N ASP A 191 18.49 9.36 -7.57
CA ASP A 191 19.33 9.30 -6.38
C ASP A 191 19.13 10.53 -5.48
N GLU A 192 18.94 11.71 -6.04
CA GLU A 192 18.61 12.93 -5.28
C GLU A 192 17.32 12.75 -4.46
N ALA A 193 16.29 12.14 -5.06
CA ALA A 193 15.04 11.85 -4.35
C ALA A 193 15.20 10.73 -3.31
N ILE A 194 15.95 9.67 -3.64
CA ILE A 194 16.21 8.52 -2.73
C ILE A 194 16.91 8.99 -1.47
N ARG A 195 17.97 9.81 -1.61
CA ARG A 195 18.81 10.27 -0.50
C ARG A 195 18.36 11.56 0.15
N ALA A 196 17.23 12.13 -0.27
CA ALA A 196 16.70 13.34 0.37
C ALA A 196 16.52 13.13 1.89
N PRO A 197 16.79 14.13 2.72
CA PRO A 197 16.71 14.02 4.18
C PRO A 197 15.35 13.54 4.69
N ILE A 198 15.34 12.88 5.86
CA ILE A 198 14.11 12.32 6.47
C ILE A 198 13.31 13.36 7.29
N ASP A 199 13.85 14.56 7.48
CA ASP A 199 13.25 15.61 8.30
C ASP A 199 11.93 16.16 7.72
N ARG A 200 11.73 16.02 6.40
CA ARG A 200 10.55 16.49 5.67
C ARG A 200 9.93 15.36 4.84
N SER A 201 8.71 15.60 4.41
CA SER A 201 8.06 14.73 3.43
C SER A 201 8.67 14.91 2.04
N VAL A 202 8.71 13.85 1.26
CA VAL A 202 9.21 13.84 -0.13
C VAL A 202 8.06 13.55 -1.06
N ILE A 203 7.92 14.37 -2.10
CA ILE A 203 6.97 14.16 -3.21
C ILE A 203 7.78 13.96 -4.48
N VAL A 204 7.57 12.81 -5.14
CA VAL A 204 8.23 12.45 -6.40
C VAL A 204 7.19 12.44 -7.50
N ARG A 205 7.33 13.34 -8.46
CA ARG A 205 6.48 13.41 -9.65
C ARG A 205 7.21 12.90 -10.87
N GLY A 206 6.46 12.34 -11.80
CA GLY A 206 7.03 11.91 -13.07
C GLY A 206 6.01 11.15 -13.91
N GLY A 207 6.23 11.08 -15.22
CA GLY A 207 5.40 10.31 -16.14
C GLY A 207 5.57 8.79 -15.96
N PRO A 208 4.84 7.99 -16.76
CA PRO A 208 5.04 6.55 -16.82
C PRO A 208 6.47 6.20 -17.20
N GLY A 209 6.99 5.13 -16.65
CA GLY A 209 8.33 4.62 -16.99
C GLY A 209 9.51 5.43 -16.48
N THR A 210 9.30 6.47 -15.65
CA THR A 210 10.38 7.27 -15.05
C THR A 210 11.01 6.62 -13.81
N GLY A 211 10.49 5.45 -13.37
CA GLY A 211 11.02 4.73 -12.23
C GLY A 211 10.52 5.21 -10.86
N LYS A 212 9.39 5.92 -10.81
CA LYS A 212 8.80 6.46 -9.56
C LYS A 212 8.70 5.44 -8.43
N THR A 213 8.07 4.30 -8.71
CA THR A 213 7.92 3.18 -7.76
C THR A 213 9.27 2.66 -7.28
N ALA A 214 10.24 2.54 -8.20
CA ALA A 214 11.59 2.15 -7.87
C ALA A 214 12.24 3.15 -6.91
N VAL A 215 12.13 4.44 -7.19
CA VAL A 215 12.63 5.50 -6.30
C VAL A 215 12.01 5.39 -4.91
N ALA A 216 10.69 5.16 -4.81
CA ALA A 216 10.01 4.97 -3.54
C ALA A 216 10.57 3.78 -2.74
N LEU A 217 10.73 2.62 -3.38
CA LEU A 217 11.24 1.41 -2.73
C LEU A 217 12.71 1.53 -2.33
N HIS A 218 13.54 2.09 -3.21
CA HIS A 218 14.96 2.34 -2.90
C HIS A 218 15.10 3.35 -1.76
N ARG A 219 14.22 4.38 -1.72
CA ARG A 219 14.19 5.31 -0.61
C ARG A 219 13.80 4.63 0.70
N VAL A 220 12.81 3.73 0.69
CA VAL A 220 12.49 2.92 1.89
C VAL A 220 13.72 2.17 2.37
N ALA A 221 14.38 1.44 1.47
CA ALA A 221 15.58 0.67 1.80
C ALA A 221 16.72 1.57 2.32
N TYR A 222 16.95 2.72 1.67
CA TYR A 222 17.92 3.71 2.10
C TYR A 222 17.61 4.27 3.51
N LEU A 223 16.37 4.69 3.75
CA LEU A 223 15.95 5.25 5.03
C LEU A 223 16.03 4.23 6.16
N MET A 224 15.58 2.99 5.93
CA MET A 224 15.65 1.90 6.91
C MET A 224 17.10 1.54 7.24
N PHE A 225 18.01 1.58 6.27
CA PHE A 225 19.42 1.36 6.48
C PHE A 225 20.06 2.48 7.31
N GLN A 226 19.82 3.75 6.94
CA GLN A 226 20.43 4.92 7.59
C GLN A 226 19.87 5.23 8.98
N HIS A 227 18.58 4.94 9.20
CA HIS A 227 17.84 5.37 10.39
C HIS A 227 17.23 4.21 11.18
N ARG A 228 17.89 3.06 11.23
CA ARG A 228 17.41 1.81 11.89
C ARG A 228 16.85 2.03 13.29
N ARG A 229 17.46 2.91 14.09
CA ARG A 229 17.00 3.21 15.46
C ARG A 229 15.64 3.92 15.48
N ARG A 230 15.36 4.76 14.47
CA ARG A 230 14.11 5.52 14.38
C ARG A 230 12.93 4.62 13.98
N PHE A 231 13.19 3.61 13.17
CA PHE A 231 12.17 2.70 12.66
C PHE A 231 11.94 1.46 13.51
N GLY A 232 12.80 1.19 14.50
CA GLY A 232 12.79 -0.04 15.29
C GLY A 232 11.51 -0.29 16.11
N SER A 233 10.76 0.78 16.49
CA SER A 233 9.53 0.64 17.30
C SER A 233 8.24 1.01 16.58
N ARG A 234 8.31 1.79 15.49
CA ARG A 234 7.13 2.30 14.79
C ARG A 234 7.00 1.82 13.35
N GLY A 235 8.03 1.23 12.79
CA GLY A 235 8.01 0.66 11.44
C GLY A 235 7.81 1.67 10.30
N VAL A 236 7.82 1.12 9.08
CA VAL A 236 7.53 1.82 7.82
C VAL A 236 6.31 1.15 7.19
N LEU A 237 5.33 1.95 6.79
CA LEU A 237 4.17 1.49 6.03
C LEU A 237 4.37 1.83 4.55
N VAL A 238 4.21 0.85 3.68
CA VAL A 238 4.17 1.04 2.22
C VAL A 238 2.76 0.71 1.74
N VAL A 239 2.13 1.69 1.12
CA VAL A 239 0.76 1.58 0.60
C VAL A 239 0.78 1.57 -0.91
N GLY A 240 0.25 0.49 -1.48
CA GLY A 240 0.08 0.34 -2.91
C GLY A 240 -1.38 0.44 -3.36
N PRO A 241 -1.61 0.56 -4.68
CA PRO A 241 -2.95 0.71 -5.23
C PRO A 241 -3.80 -0.56 -5.07
N ASN A 242 -3.21 -1.74 -5.13
CA ASN A 242 -3.93 -3.01 -5.11
C ASN A 242 -3.08 -4.16 -4.53
N PRO A 243 -3.68 -5.33 -4.17
CA PRO A 243 -2.97 -6.46 -3.58
C PRO A 243 -1.91 -7.11 -4.50
N ARG A 244 -2.07 -7.04 -5.83
CA ARG A 244 -1.07 -7.58 -6.78
C ARG A 244 0.22 -6.77 -6.72
N PHE A 245 0.09 -5.46 -6.58
CA PHE A 245 1.21 -4.55 -6.42
C PHE A 245 1.95 -4.79 -5.09
N THR A 246 1.24 -4.96 -3.99
CA THR A 246 1.86 -5.26 -2.69
C THR A 246 2.59 -6.61 -2.70
N ALA A 247 2.01 -7.65 -3.33
CA ALA A 247 2.66 -8.95 -3.51
C ALA A 247 3.92 -8.87 -4.39
N TYR A 248 3.95 -7.95 -5.35
CA TYR A 248 5.14 -7.66 -6.14
C TYR A 248 6.24 -7.02 -5.27
N ILE A 249 5.90 -5.98 -4.50
CA ILE A 249 6.85 -5.28 -3.60
C ILE A 249 7.40 -6.22 -2.53
N GLU A 250 6.59 -7.14 -2.01
CA GLU A 250 7.01 -8.14 -1.02
C GLU A 250 8.21 -8.98 -1.50
N ARG A 251 8.34 -9.16 -2.81
CA ARG A 251 9.47 -9.85 -3.43
C ARG A 251 10.66 -8.93 -3.69
N VAL A 252 10.42 -7.64 -3.95
CA VAL A 252 11.45 -6.66 -4.31
C VAL A 252 12.18 -6.10 -3.09
N LEU A 253 11.50 -5.77 -1.99
CA LEU A 253 12.13 -5.17 -0.80
C LEU A 253 13.26 -6.02 -0.19
N PRO A 254 13.15 -7.35 -0.06
CA PRO A 254 14.25 -8.18 0.40
C PRO A 254 15.47 -8.11 -0.50
N SER A 255 15.31 -8.00 -1.84
CA SER A 255 16.43 -7.86 -2.77
C SER A 255 17.18 -6.53 -2.61
N LEU A 256 16.56 -5.53 -1.97
CA LEU A 256 17.19 -4.27 -1.59
C LEU A 256 17.81 -4.31 -0.18
N GLY A 257 17.82 -5.50 0.47
CA GLY A 257 18.44 -5.74 1.77
C GLY A 257 17.55 -5.36 2.97
N GLU A 258 16.24 -5.15 2.78
CA GLU A 258 15.33 -4.79 3.86
C GLU A 258 14.03 -5.61 3.79
N GLY A 259 13.58 -6.12 4.96
CA GLY A 259 12.37 -6.96 5.05
C GLY A 259 11.39 -6.52 6.16
N GLY A 260 11.64 -5.37 6.81
CA GLY A 260 10.89 -4.93 7.99
C GLY A 260 9.78 -3.91 7.71
N ALA A 261 9.43 -3.63 6.45
CA ALA A 261 8.33 -2.74 6.12
C ALA A 261 6.98 -3.48 6.12
N VAL A 262 5.94 -2.80 6.60
CA VAL A 262 4.56 -3.29 6.53
C VAL A 262 3.99 -2.91 5.17
N LEU A 263 3.53 -3.91 4.41
CA LEU A 263 2.95 -3.72 3.08
C LEU A 263 1.43 -3.84 3.15
N ARG A 264 0.71 -2.87 2.61
CA ARG A 264 -0.76 -2.85 2.55
C ARG A 264 -1.23 -2.30 1.22
N SER A 265 -2.38 -2.78 0.78
CA SER A 265 -3.18 -2.07 -0.22
C SER A 265 -4.20 -1.15 0.45
N LEU A 266 -4.75 -0.20 -0.28
CA LEU A 266 -5.84 0.65 0.24
C LEU A 266 -7.09 -0.16 0.62
N GLY A 267 -7.30 -1.31 -0.02
CA GLY A 267 -8.45 -2.19 0.20
C GLY A 267 -8.35 -3.08 1.45
N ASP A 268 -7.16 -3.23 2.03
CA ASP A 268 -6.88 -4.06 3.21
C ASP A 268 -6.18 -3.28 4.35
N LEU A 269 -6.22 -1.96 4.28
CA LEU A 269 -5.53 -1.09 5.24
C LEU A 269 -6.19 -1.08 6.63
N VAL A 270 -7.44 -1.50 6.74
CA VAL A 270 -8.18 -1.62 8.00
C VAL A 270 -8.15 -3.08 8.45
N ASP A 271 -7.67 -3.34 9.67
CA ASP A 271 -7.58 -4.70 10.18
C ASP A 271 -8.95 -5.40 10.22
N GLY A 272 -8.96 -6.65 9.75
CA GLY A 272 -10.18 -7.45 9.65
C GLY A 272 -11.15 -7.03 8.54
N VAL A 273 -10.79 -6.07 7.70
CA VAL A 273 -11.57 -5.61 6.54
C VAL A 273 -10.82 -5.89 5.26
N GLU A 274 -11.45 -6.61 4.34
CA GLU A 274 -10.95 -6.84 2.98
C GLU A 274 -12.03 -6.42 1.98
N ALA A 275 -11.68 -5.55 1.04
CA ALA A 275 -12.58 -5.10 0.01
C ALA A 275 -12.87 -6.24 -0.99
N ALA A 276 -14.16 -6.54 -1.19
CA ALA A 276 -14.60 -7.63 -2.06
C ALA A 276 -14.86 -7.19 -3.51
N TYR A 277 -15.10 -5.89 -3.75
CA TYR A 277 -15.45 -5.36 -5.07
C TYR A 277 -15.15 -3.87 -5.18
N HIS A 278 -15.17 -3.35 -6.40
CA HIS A 278 -15.09 -1.92 -6.71
C HIS A 278 -16.48 -1.33 -6.91
N ASP A 279 -16.68 -0.07 -6.45
CA ASP A 279 -17.88 0.71 -6.76
C ASP A 279 -17.88 1.16 -8.23
N ASP A 280 -19.06 1.47 -8.76
CA ASP A 280 -19.15 2.27 -9.98
C ASP A 280 -18.60 3.69 -9.78
N ALA A 281 -18.27 4.39 -10.86
CA ALA A 281 -17.62 5.69 -10.81
C ALA A 281 -18.42 6.74 -10.02
N ALA A 282 -19.77 6.69 -10.07
CA ALA A 282 -20.63 7.64 -9.37
C ALA A 282 -20.63 7.39 -7.86
N ALA A 283 -20.76 6.14 -7.43
CA ALA A 283 -20.68 5.76 -6.02
C ALA A 283 -19.28 6.01 -5.45
N ALA A 284 -18.21 5.63 -6.19
CA ALA A 284 -16.84 5.86 -5.82
C ALA A 284 -16.55 7.34 -5.54
N ARG A 285 -17.01 8.23 -6.44
CA ARG A 285 -16.88 9.67 -6.28
C ARG A 285 -17.58 10.19 -5.02
N LEU A 286 -18.81 9.77 -4.77
CA LEU A 286 -19.56 10.19 -3.60
C LEU A 286 -18.94 9.68 -2.29
N LYS A 287 -18.59 8.40 -2.23
CA LYS A 287 -17.94 7.77 -1.07
C LYS A 287 -16.57 8.36 -0.77
N GLY A 288 -15.83 8.73 -1.81
CA GLY A 288 -14.48 9.32 -1.67
C GLY A 288 -14.48 10.79 -1.23
N ALA A 289 -15.61 11.50 -1.33
CA ALA A 289 -15.70 12.92 -1.04
C ALA A 289 -15.48 13.25 0.45
N ALA A 290 -14.85 14.40 0.73
CA ALA A 290 -14.59 14.85 2.11
C ALA A 290 -15.86 15.02 2.94
N SER A 291 -16.99 15.36 2.31
CA SER A 291 -18.31 15.50 2.95
C SER A 291 -18.83 14.23 3.62
N MET A 292 -18.34 13.06 3.17
CA MET A 292 -18.69 11.78 3.80
C MET A 292 -18.37 11.76 5.29
N SER A 293 -17.29 12.39 5.75
CA SER A 293 -16.95 12.43 7.17
C SER A 293 -18.02 13.10 8.02
N ASP A 294 -18.69 14.14 7.50
CA ASP A 294 -19.77 14.85 8.20
C ASP A 294 -21.07 14.05 8.15
N LEU A 295 -21.35 13.39 7.03
CA LEU A 295 -22.49 12.47 6.91
C LEU A 295 -22.37 11.33 7.92
N LEU A 296 -21.22 10.66 7.98
CA LEU A 296 -20.98 9.55 8.92
C LEU A 296 -21.08 10.02 10.39
N ARG A 297 -20.56 11.20 10.72
CA ARG A 297 -20.68 11.78 12.06
C ARG A 297 -22.15 12.00 12.45
N ARG A 298 -23.00 12.49 11.53
CA ARG A 298 -24.43 12.63 11.75
C ARG A 298 -25.12 11.28 11.88
N ALA A 299 -24.73 10.29 11.09
CA ALA A 299 -25.27 8.93 11.17
C ALA A 299 -24.98 8.26 12.52
N VAL A 300 -23.76 8.42 13.05
CA VAL A 300 -23.39 7.89 14.39
C VAL A 300 -24.10 8.64 15.51
N ALA A 301 -24.35 9.93 15.36
CA ALA A 301 -25.08 10.74 16.36
C ALA A 301 -26.59 10.43 16.41
N ASP A 302 -27.17 9.93 15.33
CA ASP A 302 -28.61 9.62 15.28
C ASP A 302 -28.94 8.33 16.06
N VAL A 303 -30.22 8.16 16.32
CA VAL A 303 -30.75 6.97 16.99
C VAL A 303 -30.69 5.78 16.02
N PRO A 304 -30.21 4.60 16.44
CA PRO A 304 -30.18 3.41 15.59
C PRO A 304 -31.56 3.04 15.04
N ALA A 305 -31.61 2.40 13.88
CA ALA A 305 -32.88 1.94 13.31
C ALA A 305 -33.60 0.97 14.27
N GLY A 306 -34.91 1.14 14.42
CA GLY A 306 -35.71 0.29 15.28
C GLY A 306 -35.56 0.52 16.79
N ALA A 307 -34.77 1.52 17.22
CA ALA A 307 -34.61 1.80 18.65
C ALA A 307 -35.92 2.30 19.28
N PRO A 308 -36.19 1.94 20.56
CA PRO A 308 -37.36 2.36 21.28
C PRO A 308 -37.47 3.90 21.38
N THR A 309 -38.68 4.44 21.21
CA THR A 309 -38.97 5.88 21.29
C THR A 309 -39.35 6.31 22.69
N GLU A 310 -39.70 5.38 23.57
CA GLU A 310 -40.02 5.62 24.97
C GLU A 310 -39.48 4.49 25.86
N PHE A 311 -39.27 4.78 27.13
CA PHE A 311 -38.98 3.79 28.15
C PHE A 311 -39.95 3.92 29.30
N VAL A 312 -40.60 2.81 29.65
CA VAL A 312 -41.62 2.77 30.73
C VAL A 312 -41.18 1.74 31.76
N ILE A 313 -41.13 2.14 33.02
CA ILE A 313 -40.81 1.25 34.15
C ILE A 313 -41.70 1.60 35.34
N SER A 314 -42.03 0.63 36.16
CA SER A 314 -42.79 0.83 37.38
C SER A 314 -41.93 0.59 38.61
N HIS A 315 -41.90 1.51 39.55
CA HIS A 315 -41.21 1.33 40.83
C HIS A 315 -42.16 1.60 41.98
N ARG A 316 -42.35 0.63 42.87
CA ARG A 316 -43.27 0.70 44.03
C ARG A 316 -44.67 1.23 43.67
N GLY A 317 -45.23 0.73 42.58
CA GLY A 317 -46.58 1.12 42.10
C GLY A 317 -46.61 2.43 41.29
N THR A 318 -45.52 3.19 41.20
CA THR A 318 -45.45 4.42 40.42
C THR A 318 -44.86 4.15 39.03
N ARG A 319 -45.66 4.43 37.99
CA ARG A 319 -45.22 4.33 36.58
C ARG A 319 -44.37 5.54 36.22
N ILE A 320 -43.14 5.29 35.73
CA ILE A 320 -42.18 6.31 35.28
C ILE A 320 -41.99 6.15 33.77
N VAL A 321 -42.01 7.26 33.04
CA VAL A 321 -41.93 7.26 31.58
C VAL A 321 -40.84 8.24 31.14
N LEU A 322 -39.87 7.77 30.36
CA LEU A 322 -38.95 8.60 29.58
C LEU A 322 -39.49 8.66 28.14
N ASP A 323 -39.99 9.84 27.76
CA ASP A 323 -40.50 10.08 26.43
C ASP A 323 -39.37 10.35 25.41
N HIS A 324 -39.71 10.37 24.13
CA HIS A 324 -38.82 10.64 23.05
C HIS A 324 -37.94 11.91 23.21
N LYS A 325 -38.55 13.00 23.79
CA LYS A 325 -37.81 14.25 24.03
C LYS A 325 -36.73 14.09 25.08
N ALA A 326 -37.03 13.40 26.18
CA ALA A 326 -36.06 13.11 27.23
C ALA A 326 -34.94 12.22 26.73
N LEU A 327 -35.25 11.14 26.01
CA LEU A 327 -34.30 10.24 25.43
C LEU A 327 -33.34 10.94 24.44
N ARG A 328 -33.88 11.77 23.53
CA ARG A 328 -33.04 12.56 22.60
C ARG A 328 -32.14 13.56 23.32
N ARG A 329 -32.63 14.18 24.41
CA ARG A 329 -31.81 15.08 25.21
C ARG A 329 -30.64 14.32 25.86
N ILE A 330 -30.94 13.20 26.54
CA ILE A 330 -29.91 12.36 27.15
C ILE A 330 -28.85 11.94 26.13
N ARG A 331 -29.28 11.48 24.94
CA ARG A 331 -28.35 11.08 23.88
C ARG A 331 -27.43 12.22 23.50
N ARG A 332 -27.93 13.41 23.24
CA ARG A 332 -27.12 14.58 22.88
C ARG A 332 -26.12 14.97 23.99
N GLU A 333 -26.59 14.98 25.25
CA GLU A 333 -25.77 15.33 26.40
C GLU A 333 -24.62 14.34 26.62
N VAL A 334 -24.88 13.05 26.45
CA VAL A 334 -23.84 12.01 26.56
C VAL A 334 -22.85 12.11 25.42
N LEU A 335 -23.30 12.15 24.17
CA LEU A 335 -22.44 12.26 23.01
C LEU A 335 -21.56 13.51 23.05
N ALA A 336 -22.07 14.65 23.54
CA ALA A 336 -21.29 15.87 23.68
C ALA A 336 -20.14 15.77 24.72
N LYS A 337 -20.29 14.89 25.70
CA LYS A 337 -19.30 14.66 26.77
C LYS A 337 -18.36 13.48 26.48
N THR A 338 -18.70 12.62 25.51
CA THR A 338 -17.93 11.41 25.20
C THR A 338 -16.84 11.72 24.20
N ARG A 339 -15.56 11.50 24.58
CA ARG A 339 -14.41 11.72 23.70
C ARG A 339 -14.07 10.51 22.82
N ASN A 340 -14.38 9.30 23.30
CA ASN A 340 -13.94 8.04 22.70
C ASN A 340 -15.07 7.28 21.96
N GLY A 341 -16.11 7.98 21.54
CA GLY A 341 -17.22 7.42 20.76
C GLY A 341 -18.30 6.71 21.58
N PRO A 342 -19.50 6.50 20.96
CA PRO A 342 -20.67 5.97 21.64
C PRO A 342 -20.52 4.56 22.20
N ASN A 343 -19.66 3.70 21.61
CA ASN A 343 -19.46 2.34 22.13
C ASN A 343 -18.87 2.33 23.55
N THR A 344 -18.06 3.34 23.90
CA THR A 344 -17.47 3.47 25.25
C THR A 344 -18.38 4.18 26.25
N ALA A 345 -19.45 4.82 25.78
CA ALA A 345 -20.32 5.66 26.61
C ALA A 345 -21.44 4.90 27.34
N ARG A 346 -21.58 3.59 27.12
CA ARG A 346 -22.74 2.81 27.57
C ARG A 346 -23.00 2.92 29.06
N LEU A 347 -21.95 2.87 29.88
CA LEU A 347 -22.04 3.05 31.33
C LEU A 347 -22.51 4.46 31.70
N GLN A 348 -22.00 5.49 31.00
CA GLN A 348 -22.41 6.88 31.23
C GLN A 348 -23.88 7.09 30.85
N VAL A 349 -24.32 6.45 29.76
CA VAL A 349 -25.74 6.46 29.32
C VAL A 349 -26.65 5.86 30.40
N ALA A 350 -26.27 4.68 30.91
CA ALA A 350 -27.01 4.00 31.96
C ALA A 350 -27.19 4.90 33.22
N ARG A 351 -26.10 5.49 33.68
CA ARG A 351 -26.11 6.43 34.82
C ARG A 351 -27.02 7.65 34.56
N GLN A 352 -26.97 8.18 33.36
CA GLN A 352 -27.81 9.35 33.01
C GLN A 352 -29.28 8.97 32.92
N LEU A 353 -29.63 7.79 32.37
CA LEU A 353 -31.00 7.27 32.36
C LEU A 353 -31.52 7.06 33.78
N LEU A 354 -30.76 6.41 34.65
CA LEU A 354 -31.11 6.20 36.07
C LEU A 354 -31.32 7.53 36.79
N THR A 355 -30.48 8.51 36.56
CA THR A 355 -30.61 9.85 37.16
C THR A 355 -31.93 10.58 36.70
N GLU A 356 -32.25 10.47 35.41
CA GLU A 356 -33.46 11.05 34.86
C GLU A 356 -34.74 10.34 35.40
N LEU A 357 -34.68 8.98 35.48
CA LEU A 357 -35.77 8.19 36.07
C LEU A 357 -36.02 8.58 37.53
N TRP A 358 -34.95 8.74 38.31
CA TRP A 358 -35.05 9.20 39.69
C TRP A 358 -35.69 10.61 39.79
N GLY A 359 -35.23 11.54 38.96
CA GLY A 359 -35.83 12.88 38.89
C GLY A 359 -37.32 12.88 38.56
N ARG A 360 -37.74 11.99 37.66
CA ARG A 360 -39.14 11.77 37.32
C ARG A 360 -39.96 11.14 38.47
N LEU A 361 -39.36 10.24 39.22
CA LEU A 361 -39.99 9.64 40.42
C LEU A 361 -40.20 10.72 41.51
N LEU A 362 -39.17 11.55 41.76
CA LEU A 362 -39.27 12.66 42.73
C LEU A 362 -40.35 13.67 42.35
N SER A 363 -40.44 14.04 41.06
CA SER A 363 -41.45 14.99 40.57
C SER A 363 -42.89 14.50 40.77
N ARG A 364 -43.10 13.20 40.96
CA ARG A 364 -44.39 12.58 41.25
C ARG A 364 -44.68 12.39 42.75
N GLY A 365 -43.82 12.92 43.62
CA GLY A 365 -43.96 12.79 45.06
C GLY A 365 -43.73 11.41 45.66
N ALA A 366 -43.20 10.46 44.83
CA ALA A 366 -43.05 9.07 45.23
C ALA A 366 -41.59 8.70 45.69
N GLY A 367 -40.68 9.65 45.70
CA GLY A 367 -39.27 9.46 46.03
C GLY A 367 -38.98 9.42 47.53
N ARG A 368 -39.59 8.52 48.28
CA ARG A 368 -39.23 8.21 49.66
C ARG A 368 -38.22 7.06 49.69
N GLY A 369 -36.93 7.38 49.71
CA GLY A 369 -35.88 6.36 49.70
C GLY A 369 -34.52 6.95 49.30
N GLU A 370 -33.48 6.13 49.35
CA GLU A 370 -32.14 6.51 48.94
C GLU A 370 -32.01 6.37 47.41
N LYS A 371 -31.38 7.34 46.79
CA LYS A 371 -31.14 7.37 45.34
C LYS A 371 -30.39 6.15 44.86
N ASP A 372 -29.38 5.72 45.61
CA ASP A 372 -28.51 4.61 45.23
C ASP A 372 -29.26 3.28 45.24
N ALA A 373 -30.11 3.02 46.25
CA ALA A 373 -30.96 1.84 46.29
C ALA A 373 -31.98 1.79 45.12
N PHE A 374 -32.48 2.95 44.65
CA PHE A 374 -33.30 3.02 43.43
C PHE A 374 -32.50 2.69 42.18
N HIS A 375 -31.28 3.23 42.10
CA HIS A 375 -30.39 2.96 40.96
C HIS A 375 -30.03 1.47 40.86
N GLU A 376 -29.72 0.84 41.99
CA GLU A 376 -29.40 -0.60 42.05
C GLU A 376 -30.64 -1.43 41.65
N ASP A 377 -31.80 -1.16 42.22
CA ASP A 377 -33.04 -1.88 41.90
C ASP A 377 -33.40 -1.78 40.42
N VAL A 378 -33.33 -0.58 39.82
CA VAL A 378 -33.67 -0.39 38.42
C VAL A 378 -32.59 -0.99 37.48
N ALA A 379 -31.34 -0.81 37.83
CA ALA A 379 -30.19 -1.35 37.03
C ALA A 379 -30.21 -2.89 36.97
N ALA A 380 -30.61 -3.57 38.04
CA ALA A 380 -30.71 -5.02 38.11
C ALA A 380 -31.90 -5.61 37.29
N ARG A 381 -32.78 -4.79 36.73
CA ARG A 381 -33.96 -5.29 36.03
C ARG A 381 -33.68 -5.59 34.57
N ASP A 382 -34.13 -6.75 34.11
CA ASP A 382 -34.05 -7.16 32.71
C ASP A 382 -34.67 -6.18 31.72
N GLU A 383 -35.75 -5.48 32.12
CA GLU A 383 -36.41 -4.47 31.32
C GLU A 383 -35.49 -3.29 31.02
N PHE A 384 -34.73 -2.83 32.02
CA PHE A 384 -33.74 -1.76 31.84
C PHE A 384 -32.57 -2.17 30.96
N ALA A 385 -32.04 -3.37 31.22
CA ALA A 385 -30.94 -3.93 30.41
C ALA A 385 -31.38 -4.14 28.94
N ALA A 386 -32.58 -4.69 28.72
CA ALA A 386 -33.14 -4.88 27.38
C ALA A 386 -33.36 -3.54 26.65
N PHE A 387 -33.93 -2.52 27.36
CA PHE A 387 -34.07 -1.19 26.81
C PHE A 387 -32.73 -0.58 26.42
N LEU A 388 -31.73 -0.67 27.30
CA LEU A 388 -30.41 -0.11 27.06
C LEU A 388 -29.72 -0.77 25.86
N ARG A 389 -29.85 -2.10 25.71
CA ARG A 389 -29.35 -2.81 24.53
C ARG A 389 -30.05 -2.37 23.23
N ALA A 390 -31.34 -2.18 23.27
CA ALA A 390 -32.11 -1.75 22.09
C ALA A 390 -31.91 -0.28 21.72
N TRP A 391 -31.81 0.60 22.73
CA TRP A 391 -31.75 2.04 22.52
C TRP A 391 -30.33 2.57 22.34
N TRP A 392 -29.34 1.91 22.95
CA TRP A 392 -27.91 2.22 22.84
C TRP A 392 -27.10 0.94 22.53
N PRO A 393 -27.31 0.32 21.37
CA PRO A 393 -26.55 -0.87 20.99
C PRO A 393 -25.08 -0.56 20.78
N LEU A 394 -24.23 -1.55 20.97
CA LEU A 394 -22.87 -1.52 20.46
C LEU A 394 -22.93 -1.60 18.93
N GLN A 395 -22.25 -0.69 18.24
CA GLN A 395 -22.32 -0.59 16.80
C GLN A 395 -20.97 -0.96 16.17
N ARG A 396 -21.00 -1.85 15.20
CA ARG A 396 -19.84 -2.11 14.33
C ARG A 396 -19.87 -1.13 13.16
N PRO A 397 -18.72 -0.70 12.64
CA PRO A 397 -18.66 0.19 11.47
C PRO A 397 -19.50 -0.29 10.28
N VAL A 398 -19.43 -1.60 9.97
CA VAL A 398 -20.17 -2.21 8.85
C VAL A 398 -21.71 -2.13 9.05
N ASP A 399 -22.20 -2.24 10.28
CA ASP A 399 -23.64 -2.15 10.58
C ASP A 399 -24.17 -0.74 10.33
N VAL A 400 -23.34 0.29 10.59
CA VAL A 400 -23.70 1.69 10.30
C VAL A 400 -23.80 1.91 8.79
N LEU A 401 -22.82 1.42 8.00
CA LEU A 401 -22.89 1.50 6.53
C LEU A 401 -24.11 0.76 5.97
N ALA A 402 -24.35 -0.47 6.44
CA ALA A 402 -25.51 -1.25 6.05
C ALA A 402 -26.84 -0.48 6.32
N GLY A 403 -26.91 0.24 7.43
CA GLY A 403 -28.04 1.09 7.76
C GLY A 403 -28.24 2.31 6.84
N LEU A 404 -27.23 2.70 6.07
CA LEU A 404 -27.30 3.78 5.09
C LEU A 404 -27.86 3.33 3.72
N ALA A 405 -28.10 2.03 3.54
CA ALA A 405 -28.88 1.52 2.40
C ALA A 405 -30.33 2.04 2.40
N ASP A 406 -30.83 2.53 3.53
CA ASP A 406 -32.12 3.22 3.65
C ASP A 406 -32.00 4.66 3.15
N ALA A 407 -32.56 4.93 1.97
CA ALA A 407 -32.55 6.25 1.34
C ALA A 407 -33.23 7.36 2.18
N ASP A 408 -34.30 7.04 2.93
CA ASP A 408 -34.99 8.03 3.77
C ASP A 408 -34.16 8.42 4.98
N ARG A 409 -33.38 7.47 5.48
CA ARG A 409 -32.40 7.71 6.54
C ARG A 409 -31.22 8.55 6.03
N LEU A 410 -30.70 8.23 4.86
CA LEU A 410 -29.61 8.95 4.24
C LEU A 410 -29.94 10.43 3.97
N ARG A 411 -31.14 10.74 3.46
CA ARG A 411 -31.63 12.12 3.24
C ARG A 411 -31.65 12.97 4.51
N ARG A 412 -31.80 12.37 5.70
CA ARG A 412 -31.76 13.09 6.97
C ARG A 412 -30.38 13.58 7.35
N TYR A 413 -29.34 12.91 6.88
CA TYR A 413 -27.94 13.19 7.25
C TYR A 413 -27.25 14.16 6.31
N GLU A 414 -27.66 14.19 5.05
CA GLU A 414 -27.04 15.08 4.06
C GLU A 414 -28.13 15.74 3.22
N ARG A 415 -28.24 17.07 3.36
CA ARG A 415 -29.27 17.86 2.69
C ARG A 415 -28.85 18.33 1.29
N ASP A 416 -27.57 18.36 1.02
CA ASP A 416 -26.98 18.87 -0.23
C ASP A 416 -26.87 17.79 -1.33
N LEU A 417 -27.18 16.52 -0.98
CA LEU A 417 -27.23 15.45 -1.98
C LEU A 417 -28.51 15.54 -2.80
N THR A 418 -28.40 15.41 -4.12
CA THR A 418 -29.55 15.28 -5.00
C THR A 418 -30.26 13.93 -4.77
N PRO A 419 -31.53 13.79 -5.15
CA PRO A 419 -32.24 12.51 -5.05
C PRO A 419 -31.51 11.37 -5.77
N GLU A 420 -30.89 11.66 -6.92
CA GLU A 420 -30.10 10.70 -7.71
C GLU A 420 -28.85 10.26 -6.93
N GLN A 421 -28.14 11.19 -6.32
CA GLN A 421 -26.95 10.89 -5.50
C GLN A 421 -27.31 10.05 -4.28
N VAL A 422 -28.45 10.35 -3.63
CA VAL A 422 -28.98 9.52 -2.54
C VAL A 422 -29.27 8.11 -3.01
N ALA A 423 -29.89 7.96 -4.18
CA ALA A 423 -30.20 6.65 -4.74
C ALA A 423 -28.92 5.86 -5.07
N VAL A 424 -27.91 6.50 -5.68
CA VAL A 424 -26.61 5.88 -5.98
C VAL A 424 -25.96 5.37 -4.70
N LEU A 425 -25.86 6.19 -3.66
CA LEU A 425 -25.26 5.81 -2.38
C LEU A 425 -26.04 4.68 -1.69
N ALA A 426 -27.36 4.81 -1.56
CA ALA A 426 -28.21 3.81 -0.92
C ALA A 426 -28.10 2.45 -1.63
N ASN A 427 -28.13 2.46 -2.97
CA ASN A 427 -27.98 1.25 -3.77
C ASN A 427 -26.61 0.60 -3.60
N SER A 428 -25.54 1.40 -3.51
CA SER A 428 -24.17 0.90 -3.35
C SER A 428 -23.99 0.13 -2.04
N TRP A 429 -24.74 0.45 -0.98
CA TRP A 429 -24.68 -0.28 0.29
C TRP A 429 -25.73 -1.39 0.45
N THR A 430 -26.57 -1.62 -0.57
CA THR A 430 -27.54 -2.73 -0.55
C THR A 430 -26.84 -4.09 -0.47
N ARG A 431 -25.69 -4.23 -1.14
CA ARG A 431 -24.86 -5.45 -1.07
C ARG A 431 -24.30 -5.62 0.34
N THR A 432 -23.73 -4.58 0.92
CA THR A 432 -23.23 -4.58 2.30
C THR A 432 -24.32 -4.95 3.31
N ALA A 433 -25.53 -4.42 3.14
CA ALA A 433 -26.68 -4.73 4.01
C ALA A 433 -27.11 -6.20 3.93
N ARG A 434 -26.93 -6.86 2.76
CA ARG A 434 -27.35 -8.25 2.55
C ARG A 434 -26.28 -9.27 2.91
N THR A 435 -25.01 -9.01 2.57
CA THR A 435 -23.90 -9.98 2.65
C THR A 435 -22.82 -9.61 3.64
N GLY A 436 -22.78 -8.36 4.09
CA GLY A 436 -21.68 -7.82 4.90
C GLY A 436 -20.42 -7.48 4.09
N GLU A 437 -20.38 -7.77 2.77
CA GLU A 437 -19.27 -7.45 1.92
C GLU A 437 -19.16 -5.95 1.68
N VAL A 438 -17.94 -5.43 1.62
CA VAL A 438 -17.67 -4.00 1.48
C VAL A 438 -16.89 -3.71 0.21
N SER A 439 -17.07 -2.50 -0.33
CA SER A 439 -16.34 -2.05 -1.50
C SER A 439 -14.98 -1.47 -1.13
N PHE A 440 -14.15 -1.26 -2.15
CA PHE A 440 -12.84 -0.62 -2.01
C PHE A 440 -12.93 0.78 -1.36
N HIS A 441 -13.95 1.56 -1.72
CA HIS A 441 -14.13 2.91 -1.14
C HIS A 441 -14.76 2.88 0.26
N ASP A 442 -15.46 1.82 0.63
CA ASP A 442 -16.02 1.65 1.97
C ASP A 442 -14.94 1.48 3.03
N VAL A 443 -13.75 0.98 2.70
CA VAL A 443 -12.65 0.78 3.66
C VAL A 443 -12.29 2.09 4.38
N ALA A 444 -12.19 3.21 3.64
CA ALA A 444 -11.91 4.51 4.25
C ALA A 444 -13.08 5.03 5.11
N LEU A 445 -14.31 4.69 4.75
CA LEU A 445 -15.51 5.02 5.54
C LEU A 445 -15.59 4.18 6.82
N LEU A 446 -15.23 2.90 6.75
CA LEU A 446 -15.14 2.02 7.92
C LEU A 446 -14.08 2.48 8.91
N ASP A 447 -12.93 2.92 8.41
CA ASP A 447 -11.88 3.52 9.24
C ASP A 447 -12.35 4.81 9.94
N GLU A 448 -13.08 5.69 9.22
CA GLU A 448 -13.70 6.88 9.83
C GLU A 448 -14.72 6.48 10.91
N LEU A 449 -15.59 5.51 10.61
CA LEU A 449 -16.58 5.00 11.56
C LEU A 449 -15.94 4.34 12.77
N THR A 450 -14.84 3.62 12.61
CA THR A 450 -14.08 3.04 13.74
C THR A 450 -13.62 4.14 14.69
N GLY A 451 -13.08 5.23 14.15
CA GLY A 451 -12.69 6.40 14.96
C GLY A 451 -13.88 7.10 15.62
N LEU A 452 -15.03 7.21 14.93
CA LEU A 452 -16.24 7.87 15.44
C LEU A 452 -16.98 7.04 16.50
N LEU A 453 -17.06 5.72 16.33
CA LEU A 453 -17.79 4.82 17.22
C LEU A 453 -17.00 4.49 18.48
N GLY A 454 -15.67 4.50 18.39
CA GLY A 454 -14.78 4.04 19.44
C GLY A 454 -14.70 2.51 19.55
N PRO A 455 -13.75 1.99 20.33
CA PRO A 455 -13.51 0.56 20.45
C PRO A 455 -14.74 -0.18 21.02
N LEU A 456 -14.94 -1.39 20.53
CA LEU A 456 -15.87 -2.32 21.17
C LEU A 456 -15.27 -2.80 22.50
N PRO A 457 -16.07 -3.00 23.54
CA PRO A 457 -15.59 -3.59 24.79
C PRO A 457 -14.95 -4.94 24.51
N ARG A 458 -13.67 -5.09 24.84
CA ARG A 458 -12.97 -6.38 24.77
C ARG A 458 -13.51 -7.30 25.85
N LYS A 459 -13.73 -8.58 25.56
CA LYS A 459 -13.93 -9.59 26.60
C LYS A 459 -12.71 -9.55 27.52
N ARG A 460 -12.89 -9.12 28.75
CA ARG A 460 -11.82 -9.12 29.73
C ARG A 460 -11.61 -10.59 30.16
N THR A 461 -10.58 -11.23 29.69
CA THR A 461 -10.00 -12.38 30.35
C THR A 461 -9.43 -11.90 31.68
N VAL A 462 -10.15 -12.13 32.75
CA VAL A 462 -9.70 -11.73 34.11
C VAL A 462 -8.65 -12.73 34.55
N ALA A 463 -7.39 -12.31 34.51
CA ALA A 463 -6.33 -12.99 35.20
C ALA A 463 -6.48 -12.69 36.72
N TYR A 464 -6.85 -13.71 37.49
CA TYR A 464 -6.76 -13.78 38.95
C TYR A 464 -7.14 -12.50 39.73
N GLY A 465 -8.38 -12.37 40.09
CA GLY A 465 -8.95 -11.47 41.07
C GLY A 465 -10.45 -11.77 41.20
N ASN A 466 -11.01 -11.66 42.39
CA ASN A 466 -12.45 -11.89 42.57
C ASN A 466 -13.23 -10.81 41.81
N PRO A 467 -13.92 -11.11 40.70
CA PRO A 467 -14.51 -10.08 39.83
C PRO A 467 -15.74 -9.39 40.45
N ASP A 468 -16.27 -9.93 41.54
CA ASP A 468 -17.57 -9.57 42.12
C ASP A 468 -17.49 -8.46 43.17
N GLU A 469 -16.30 -8.14 43.68
CA GLU A 469 -16.19 -7.22 44.84
C GLU A 469 -16.22 -5.72 44.46
N ASP A 470 -15.94 -5.30 43.20
CA ASP A 470 -15.80 -3.89 42.86
C ASP A 470 -16.63 -3.39 41.67
N ASN A 471 -17.45 -4.24 41.02
CA ASN A 471 -18.23 -3.81 39.87
C ASN A 471 -19.74 -3.86 40.16
N PRO A 472 -20.38 -2.72 40.51
CA PRO A 472 -21.82 -2.65 40.82
C PRO A 472 -22.75 -3.00 39.64
N TYR A 473 -22.20 -3.31 38.50
CA TYR A 473 -22.95 -3.64 37.29
C TYR A 473 -22.82 -5.12 36.88
N VAL A 474 -22.23 -5.95 37.73
CA VAL A 474 -22.23 -7.40 37.59
C VAL A 474 -23.16 -8.00 38.64
N VAL A 475 -24.24 -8.64 38.21
CA VAL A 475 -25.19 -9.33 39.08
C VAL A 475 -25.20 -10.80 38.66
N ASP A 476 -25.03 -11.67 39.67
CA ASP A 476 -24.95 -13.15 39.47
C ASP A 476 -23.91 -13.58 38.39
N GLY A 477 -22.76 -12.88 38.38
CA GLY A 477 -21.69 -13.18 37.42
C GLY A 477 -22.02 -12.83 35.96
N ARG A 478 -23.01 -12.00 35.73
CA ARG A 478 -23.39 -11.48 34.41
C ARG A 478 -23.35 -9.95 34.39
N ASP A 479 -22.73 -9.40 33.34
CA ASP A 479 -22.77 -7.97 33.06
C ASP A 479 -24.22 -7.57 32.73
N ILE A 480 -24.82 -6.66 33.49
CA ILE A 480 -26.21 -6.22 33.32
C ILE A 480 -26.45 -5.49 31.99
N PHE A 481 -25.41 -5.04 31.29
CA PHE A 481 -25.51 -4.30 30.05
C PHE A 481 -25.37 -5.19 28.81
N SER A 482 -24.53 -6.24 28.88
CA SER A 482 -24.34 -7.19 27.77
C SER A 482 -25.18 -8.44 27.93
N GLY A 483 -25.56 -8.78 29.18
CA GLY A 483 -26.22 -10.07 29.49
C GLY A 483 -25.27 -11.27 29.40
N GLU A 484 -23.99 -11.02 29.12
CA GLU A 484 -22.96 -12.04 29.02
C GLU A 484 -22.40 -12.39 30.40
N ALA A 485 -22.04 -13.66 30.62
CA ALA A 485 -21.39 -14.08 31.86
C ALA A 485 -20.03 -13.37 31.97
N VAL A 486 -19.80 -12.66 33.08
CA VAL A 486 -18.54 -12.04 33.42
C VAL A 486 -17.74 -13.08 34.17
N GLY A 487 -16.87 -13.78 33.46
CA GLY A 487 -15.87 -14.67 34.02
C GLY A 487 -16.38 -16.00 34.56
N ARG A 488 -15.85 -16.99 34.14
CA ARG A 488 -15.45 -18.36 34.47
C ARG A 488 -15.41 -19.19 33.21
N ASP A 489 -14.74 -18.72 32.18
CA ASP A 489 -13.99 -19.68 31.39
C ASP A 489 -12.60 -19.76 32.04
N VAL A 490 -12.47 -20.63 33.04
CA VAL A 490 -11.18 -21.24 33.36
C VAL A 490 -10.90 -22.08 32.12
N PRO A 491 -9.88 -21.77 31.31
CA PRO A 491 -9.46 -22.72 30.31
C PRO A 491 -8.94 -23.91 31.09
N ASP A 492 -9.58 -25.07 30.96
CA ASP A 492 -9.06 -26.36 31.45
C ASP A 492 -7.79 -26.79 30.70
N GLU A 493 -7.34 -26.00 29.77
CA GLU A 493 -6.06 -26.15 29.07
C GLU A 493 -5.24 -24.89 29.25
N ILE A 494 -4.05 -25.04 29.82
CA ILE A 494 -2.96 -24.10 29.70
C ILE A 494 -2.76 -23.93 28.20
N SER A 495 -3.29 -22.84 27.62
CA SER A 495 -3.02 -22.53 26.21
C SER A 495 -1.51 -22.31 26.12
N GLU A 496 -0.80 -23.25 25.50
CA GLU A 496 0.59 -23.09 25.16
C GLU A 496 0.71 -21.77 24.38
N VAL A 497 1.49 -20.84 24.91
CA VAL A 497 1.79 -19.58 24.22
C VAL A 497 2.58 -19.94 22.98
N THR A 498 1.91 -20.02 21.82
CA THR A 498 2.56 -20.30 20.55
C THR A 498 3.40 -19.08 20.19
N THR A 499 4.70 -19.23 20.25
CA THR A 499 5.65 -18.17 19.93
C THR A 499 5.82 -18.04 18.41
N TYR A 500 6.43 -16.94 17.96
CA TYR A 500 6.78 -16.75 16.54
C TYR A 500 7.61 -17.93 16.01
N ALA A 501 8.59 -18.40 16.78
CA ALA A 501 9.43 -19.52 16.42
C ALA A 501 8.64 -20.83 16.24
N ASP A 502 7.65 -21.10 17.09
CA ASP A 502 6.81 -22.31 17.02
C ASP A 502 5.91 -22.28 15.76
N ARG A 503 5.40 -21.10 15.39
CA ARG A 503 4.61 -20.91 14.16
C ARG A 503 5.43 -21.12 12.89
N MET A 504 6.68 -20.70 12.89
CA MET A 504 7.57 -20.89 11.73
C MET A 504 8.07 -22.32 11.60
N ALA A 505 8.22 -23.06 12.72
CA ALA A 505 8.58 -24.48 12.73
C ALA A 505 7.45 -25.38 12.20
N ALA A 506 6.19 -24.97 12.39
CA ALA A 506 5.01 -25.75 11.98
C ALA A 506 4.70 -25.72 10.46
N GLY A 507 5.44 -24.96 9.65
CA GLY A 507 5.38 -25.07 8.19
C GLY A 507 4.88 -23.84 7.43
N ARG A 508 5.50 -23.61 6.27
CA ARG A 508 5.37 -22.47 5.35
C ARG A 508 4.05 -22.37 4.56
N GLY A 509 2.95 -22.97 5.01
CA GLY A 509 1.75 -23.11 4.19
C GLY A 509 0.45 -22.54 4.76
N ALA A 510 0.40 -22.09 5.99
CA ALA A 510 -0.80 -21.49 6.55
C ALA A 510 -0.74 -19.97 6.48
N ARG A 511 -1.68 -19.35 5.74
CA ARG A 511 -2.01 -17.93 5.91
C ARG A 511 -2.21 -17.70 7.41
N ARG A 512 -1.38 -16.85 8.01
CA ARG A 512 -1.49 -16.50 9.43
C ARG A 512 -2.90 -16.07 9.78
N PRO A 513 -3.57 -16.68 10.78
CA PRO A 513 -4.50 -15.93 11.59
C PRO A 513 -3.64 -14.86 12.29
N ARG A 514 -3.91 -13.58 12.04
CA ARG A 514 -3.30 -12.52 12.83
C ARG A 514 -3.69 -12.73 14.27
N ASP A 515 -2.73 -12.80 15.18
CA ASP A 515 -3.01 -12.68 16.61
C ASP A 515 -3.69 -11.33 16.82
N GLU A 516 -4.90 -11.36 17.35
CA GLU A 516 -5.71 -10.17 17.67
C GLU A 516 -5.05 -9.27 18.74
N ASP A 517 -3.87 -9.66 19.25
CA ASP A 517 -3.11 -8.97 20.29
C ASP A 517 -1.89 -8.16 19.78
N GLU A 518 -1.53 -8.21 18.50
CA GLU A 518 -0.60 -7.26 17.94
C GLU A 518 -1.37 -5.95 17.68
N ASP A 519 -1.44 -5.08 18.69
CA ASP A 519 -1.83 -3.69 18.52
C ASP A 519 -0.93 -3.10 17.40
N GLU A 520 -1.54 -2.67 16.28
CA GLU A 520 -0.79 -1.85 15.31
C GLU A 520 -0.08 -0.74 16.11
N PRO A 521 1.21 -0.50 15.87
CA PRO A 521 1.91 0.56 16.57
C PRO A 521 1.08 1.84 16.40
N ALA A 522 0.92 2.62 17.48
CA ALA A 522 0.10 3.84 17.52
C ALA A 522 0.54 4.92 16.50
N GLY A 523 0.86 4.52 15.29
CA GLY A 523 1.32 5.27 14.11
C GLY A 523 2.69 4.81 13.63
N TYR A 524 2.89 4.95 12.33
CA TYR A 524 4.15 4.63 11.65
C TYR A 524 5.15 5.79 11.76
N ALA A 525 6.44 5.50 11.68
CA ALA A 525 7.49 6.52 11.63
C ALA A 525 7.65 7.12 10.23
N HIS A 526 7.34 6.32 9.19
CA HIS A 526 7.37 6.74 7.79
C HIS A 526 6.28 6.03 7.00
N ILE A 527 5.64 6.75 6.09
CA ILE A 527 4.61 6.20 5.20
C ILE A 527 5.02 6.47 3.76
N VAL A 528 4.97 5.44 2.95
CA VAL A 528 5.20 5.51 1.51
C VAL A 528 3.90 5.23 0.78
N ILE A 529 3.57 6.09 -0.18
CA ILE A 529 2.36 5.95 -1.00
C ILE A 529 2.77 5.95 -2.46
N ASP A 530 2.41 4.90 -3.16
CA ASP A 530 2.51 4.87 -4.62
C ASP A 530 1.16 5.15 -5.27
N GLU A 531 1.17 5.70 -6.48
CA GLU A 531 0.00 6.11 -7.26
C GLU A 531 -0.92 7.09 -6.48
N ALA A 532 -0.33 8.02 -5.74
CA ALA A 532 -1.04 8.91 -4.83
C ALA A 532 -2.06 9.84 -5.51
N GLN A 533 -1.95 10.07 -6.83
CA GLN A 533 -2.88 10.90 -7.60
C GLN A 533 -4.31 10.36 -7.64
N ASP A 534 -4.52 9.09 -7.31
CA ASP A 534 -5.86 8.46 -7.31
C ASP A 534 -6.50 8.41 -5.92
N LEU A 535 -5.79 8.84 -4.90
CA LEU A 535 -6.33 8.83 -3.55
C LEU A 535 -7.46 9.84 -3.41
N THR A 536 -8.58 9.35 -2.90
CA THR A 536 -9.73 10.18 -2.56
C THR A 536 -9.49 10.96 -1.26
N PRO A 537 -10.20 12.05 -1.01
CA PRO A 537 -10.13 12.78 0.25
C PRO A 537 -10.36 11.90 1.50
N MET A 538 -11.27 10.93 1.44
CA MET A 538 -11.48 10.01 2.56
C MET A 538 -10.31 9.05 2.77
N GLN A 539 -9.66 8.58 1.70
CA GLN A 539 -8.45 7.75 1.81
C GLN A 539 -7.27 8.54 2.38
N TRP A 540 -7.07 9.80 1.95
CA TRP A 540 -6.07 10.68 2.56
C TRP A 540 -6.32 10.88 4.06
N ARG A 541 -7.58 11.01 4.46
CA ARG A 541 -7.97 11.13 5.86
C ARG A 541 -7.66 9.87 6.67
N MET A 542 -7.92 8.69 6.09
CA MET A 542 -7.59 7.40 6.67
C MET A 542 -6.06 7.25 6.88
N LEU A 543 -5.27 7.58 5.88
CA LEU A 543 -3.80 7.55 5.96
C LEU A 543 -3.26 8.58 6.94
N GLY A 544 -3.83 9.79 6.98
CA GLY A 544 -3.43 10.87 7.91
C GLY A 544 -3.57 10.49 9.39
N ARG A 545 -4.53 9.62 9.74
CA ARG A 545 -4.65 9.08 11.11
C ARG A 545 -3.47 8.19 11.47
N ARG A 546 -3.03 7.32 10.55
CA ARG A 546 -1.87 6.42 10.73
C ARG A 546 -0.55 7.17 10.70
N GLY A 547 -0.50 8.27 9.95
CA GLY A 547 0.69 9.10 9.75
C GLY A 547 0.79 10.33 10.66
N MET A 548 0.14 10.37 11.82
CA MET A 548 0.10 11.54 12.70
C MET A 548 1.50 12.09 13.02
N HIS A 549 2.49 11.24 13.16
CA HIS A 549 3.88 11.59 13.46
C HIS A 549 4.86 11.14 12.38
N ALA A 550 4.36 10.56 11.29
CA ALA A 550 5.18 10.07 10.20
C ALA A 550 5.76 11.18 9.33
N THR A 551 6.89 10.93 8.72
CA THR A 551 7.30 11.58 7.48
C THR A 551 6.78 10.74 6.30
N TRP A 552 6.72 11.33 5.10
CA TRP A 552 6.08 10.71 3.97
C TRP A 552 6.99 10.66 2.76
N THR A 553 6.87 9.60 1.98
CA THR A 553 7.33 9.55 0.60
C THR A 553 6.10 9.31 -0.27
N ILE A 554 5.77 10.28 -1.10
CA ILE A 554 4.58 10.27 -1.95
C ILE A 554 5.04 10.24 -3.39
N VAL A 555 4.53 9.27 -4.12
CA VAL A 555 4.83 9.10 -5.54
C VAL A 555 3.55 9.30 -6.32
N GLU A 556 3.57 10.23 -7.26
CA GLU A 556 2.39 10.60 -8.01
C GLU A 556 2.69 10.91 -9.48
N ASP A 557 1.71 10.70 -10.33
CA ASP A 557 1.64 11.22 -11.68
C ASP A 557 0.31 11.96 -11.89
N PRO A 558 0.28 13.27 -11.71
CA PRO A 558 -0.95 14.05 -11.85
C PRO A 558 -1.64 13.90 -13.21
N ALA A 559 -0.88 13.55 -14.25
CA ALA A 559 -1.41 13.33 -15.59
C ALA A 559 -2.20 12.01 -15.72
N GLN A 560 -1.95 11.05 -14.84
CA GLN A 560 -2.64 9.75 -14.78
C GLN A 560 -3.80 9.72 -13.78
N SER A 561 -4.16 10.85 -13.17
CA SER A 561 -5.23 10.88 -12.16
C SER A 561 -6.57 10.53 -12.79
N ALA A 562 -7.22 9.50 -12.25
CA ALA A 562 -8.59 9.14 -12.55
C ALA A 562 -9.60 9.92 -11.69
N TRP A 563 -9.15 10.54 -10.59
CA TRP A 563 -10.01 11.30 -9.68
C TRP A 563 -10.48 12.61 -10.33
N GLU A 564 -11.79 12.90 -10.24
CA GLU A 564 -12.40 14.04 -10.92
C GLU A 564 -12.10 15.39 -10.26
N ASP A 565 -11.85 15.42 -8.93
CA ASP A 565 -11.53 16.64 -8.19
C ASP A 565 -10.10 16.60 -7.62
N PRO A 566 -9.08 16.90 -8.44
CA PRO A 566 -7.70 16.91 -7.97
C PRO A 566 -7.45 17.99 -6.91
N GLY A 567 -8.25 19.07 -6.90
CA GLY A 567 -8.12 20.12 -5.89
C GLY A 567 -8.51 19.64 -4.49
N ALA A 568 -9.62 18.93 -4.37
CA ALA A 568 -10.04 18.33 -3.10
C ALA A 568 -9.05 17.27 -2.60
N SER A 569 -8.50 16.43 -3.50
CA SER A 569 -7.47 15.46 -3.14
C SER A 569 -6.18 16.15 -2.68
N ALA A 570 -5.70 17.18 -3.37
CA ALA A 570 -4.51 17.95 -2.98
C ALA A 570 -4.70 18.64 -1.61
N ALA A 571 -5.88 19.18 -1.33
CA ALA A 571 -6.20 19.78 -0.03
C ALA A 571 -6.20 18.72 1.08
N ALA A 572 -6.75 17.52 0.82
CA ALA A 572 -6.76 16.41 1.76
C ALA A 572 -5.34 15.87 2.01
N MET A 573 -4.51 15.76 0.97
CA MET A 573 -3.09 15.43 1.09
C MET A 573 -2.36 16.46 1.98
N ALA A 574 -2.53 17.74 1.72
CA ALA A 574 -1.90 18.81 2.52
C ALA A 574 -2.33 18.71 4.00
N ALA A 575 -3.61 18.43 4.28
CA ALA A 575 -4.10 18.22 5.62
C ALA A 575 -3.48 16.97 6.30
N ALA A 576 -3.28 15.88 5.55
CA ALA A 576 -2.62 14.66 6.06
C ALA A 576 -1.14 14.91 6.38
N LEU A 577 -0.44 15.67 5.56
CA LEU A 577 0.98 16.03 5.73
C LEU A 577 1.24 17.06 6.84
N ARG A 578 0.23 17.81 7.29
CA ARG A 578 0.27 18.74 8.42
C ARG A 578 1.38 19.80 8.35
N ASP A 579 1.53 20.50 7.26
CA ASP A 579 2.47 21.65 7.07
C ASP A 579 3.95 21.40 7.48
N ARG A 580 4.39 20.14 7.46
CA ARG A 580 5.78 19.78 7.81
C ARG A 580 6.69 20.01 6.64
N GLY A 581 6.82 21.02 5.97
CA GLY A 581 7.74 21.22 4.85
C GLY A 581 7.94 19.99 3.94
N ARG A 582 8.17 20.16 2.69
CA ARG A 582 8.34 19.08 1.73
C ARG A 582 9.48 19.34 0.76
N TYR A 583 10.09 18.27 0.29
CA TYR A 583 10.97 18.26 -0.87
C TYR A 583 10.15 17.75 -2.06
N GLU A 584 10.27 18.40 -3.21
CA GLU A 584 9.59 17.99 -4.43
C GLU A 584 10.64 17.69 -5.50
N PHE A 585 10.50 16.54 -6.14
CA PHE A 585 11.38 16.05 -7.20
C PHE A 585 10.55 15.73 -8.44
N GLU A 586 11.06 16.05 -9.60
CA GLU A 586 10.44 15.74 -10.88
C GLU A 586 11.37 14.81 -11.67
N LEU A 587 10.86 13.62 -12.04
CA LEU A 587 11.56 12.66 -12.88
C LEU A 587 11.14 12.88 -14.33
N THR A 588 12.10 13.23 -15.17
CA THR A 588 11.85 13.69 -16.54
C THR A 588 12.18 12.68 -17.62
N THR A 589 12.86 11.58 -17.25
CA THR A 589 13.36 10.57 -18.18
C THR A 589 12.56 9.28 -18.10
N ASN A 590 12.02 8.82 -19.24
CA ASN A 590 11.28 7.55 -19.35
C ASN A 590 12.24 6.44 -19.83
N TYR A 591 12.49 5.47 -18.96
CA TYR A 591 13.38 4.33 -19.18
C TYR A 591 12.64 3.05 -19.59
N ARG A 592 11.30 3.03 -19.51
CA ARG A 592 10.45 1.85 -19.74
C ARG A 592 10.05 1.69 -21.19
N ASN A 593 9.38 2.71 -21.71
CA ASN A 593 8.76 2.60 -23.00
C ASN A 593 9.78 2.93 -24.11
N PRO A 594 9.78 2.18 -25.24
CA PRO A 594 10.47 2.62 -26.45
C PRO A 594 9.96 3.96 -26.94
N VAL A 595 10.81 4.72 -27.63
CA VAL A 595 10.45 6.03 -28.21
C VAL A 595 9.17 5.92 -29.04
N GLU A 596 9.02 4.85 -29.81
CA GLU A 596 7.89 4.63 -30.71
C GLU A 596 6.55 4.50 -29.95
N VAL A 597 6.53 3.86 -28.80
CA VAL A 597 5.35 3.75 -27.93
C VAL A 597 5.13 5.06 -27.16
N ALA A 598 6.20 5.65 -26.65
CA ALA A 598 6.14 6.90 -25.89
C ALA A 598 5.59 8.06 -26.71
N ASP A 599 5.96 8.16 -27.99
CA ASP A 599 5.47 9.20 -28.90
C ASP A 599 3.96 9.13 -29.12
N VAL A 600 3.41 7.91 -29.25
CA VAL A 600 1.97 7.69 -29.36
C VAL A 600 1.25 8.09 -28.07
N ALA A 601 1.76 7.64 -26.93
CA ALA A 601 1.22 7.99 -25.63
C ALA A 601 1.29 9.51 -25.37
N ALA A 602 2.37 10.17 -25.77
CA ALA A 602 2.56 11.62 -25.64
C ALA A 602 1.49 12.44 -26.38
N ARG A 603 1.03 11.99 -27.57
CA ARG A 603 -0.05 12.65 -28.31
C ARG A 603 -1.36 12.63 -27.51
N VAL A 604 -1.68 11.49 -26.90
CA VAL A 604 -2.86 11.34 -26.04
C VAL A 604 -2.72 12.19 -24.79
N LEU A 605 -1.54 12.21 -24.16
CA LEU A 605 -1.29 13.01 -22.97
C LEU A 605 -1.52 14.51 -23.20
N VAL A 606 -0.98 15.08 -24.28
CA VAL A 606 -1.13 16.50 -24.61
C VAL A 606 -2.60 16.89 -24.84
N ARG A 607 -3.40 15.97 -25.42
CA ARG A 607 -4.86 16.16 -25.57
C ARG A 607 -5.59 16.03 -24.24
N ALA A 608 -5.17 15.08 -23.38
CA ALA A 608 -5.79 14.84 -22.05
C ALA A 608 -5.47 15.96 -21.05
N VAL A 609 -4.28 16.52 -21.10
CA VAL A 609 -3.77 17.52 -20.16
C VAL A 609 -3.04 18.61 -20.94
N PRO A 610 -3.73 19.68 -21.36
CA PRO A 610 -3.13 20.78 -22.07
C PRO A 610 -1.96 21.40 -21.29
N GLY A 611 -0.79 21.51 -21.92
CA GLY A 611 0.44 22.01 -21.32
C GLY A 611 1.27 20.96 -20.56
N ALA A 612 0.85 19.69 -20.50
CA ALA A 612 1.68 18.64 -19.96
C ALA A 612 2.96 18.44 -20.80
N ARG A 613 4.06 18.15 -20.10
CA ARG A 613 5.33 17.80 -20.71
C ARG A 613 5.55 16.29 -20.58
N PRO A 614 5.51 15.52 -21.68
CA PRO A 614 5.83 14.11 -21.65
C PRO A 614 7.26 13.86 -21.17
N ALA A 615 7.47 12.82 -20.39
CA ALA A 615 8.81 12.38 -20.03
C ALA A 615 9.56 11.90 -21.30
N ARG A 616 10.85 12.27 -21.40
CA ARG A 616 11.69 11.93 -22.54
C ARG A 616 12.04 10.44 -22.54
N ALA A 617 11.56 9.69 -23.53
CA ALA A 617 11.98 8.30 -23.70
C ALA A 617 13.42 8.21 -24.20
N VAL A 618 14.19 7.27 -23.62
CA VAL A 618 15.61 7.07 -23.97
C VAL A 618 15.87 5.71 -24.63
N ARG A 619 14.88 4.77 -24.59
CA ARG A 619 15.00 3.46 -25.26
C ARG A 619 14.68 3.59 -26.73
N THR A 620 15.64 3.20 -27.56
CA THR A 620 15.52 3.12 -29.04
C THR A 620 15.39 1.66 -29.45
N GLY A 621 14.90 1.41 -30.67
CA GLY A 621 14.80 0.07 -31.27
C GLY A 621 13.52 -0.68 -30.94
N GLY A 622 12.46 0.01 -30.51
CA GLY A 622 11.10 -0.53 -30.45
C GLY A 622 10.50 -0.74 -31.83
N GLU A 623 9.52 -1.63 -31.92
CA GLU A 623 8.72 -1.76 -33.14
C GLU A 623 7.62 -0.69 -33.17
N ARG A 624 7.28 -0.22 -34.38
CA ARG A 624 6.20 0.78 -34.54
C ARG A 624 4.86 0.19 -34.07
N PRO A 625 4.09 0.91 -33.26
CA PRO A 625 2.75 0.51 -32.87
C PRO A 625 1.86 0.25 -34.11
N THR A 626 0.96 -0.73 -33.98
CA THR A 626 0.07 -1.16 -35.07
C THR A 626 -1.40 -0.95 -34.71
N VAL A 627 -2.21 -0.55 -35.69
CA VAL A 627 -3.67 -0.44 -35.57
C VAL A 627 -4.33 -1.49 -36.48
N HIS A 628 -5.20 -2.29 -35.90
CA HIS A 628 -5.96 -3.36 -36.56
C HIS A 628 -7.44 -3.00 -36.55
N ALA A 629 -8.02 -2.77 -37.74
CA ALA A 629 -9.43 -2.48 -37.86
C ALA A 629 -10.25 -3.79 -37.84
N THR A 630 -11.40 -3.77 -37.14
CA THR A 630 -12.30 -4.93 -37.11
C THR A 630 -13.11 -5.10 -38.43
N SER A 631 -13.22 -4.07 -39.26
CA SER A 631 -13.83 -4.07 -40.58
C SER A 631 -15.18 -4.79 -40.64
N GLY A 632 -16.03 -4.65 -39.62
CA GLY A 632 -17.33 -5.32 -39.50
C GLY A 632 -17.28 -6.76 -38.94
N GLU A 633 -16.11 -7.30 -38.66
CA GLU A 633 -15.95 -8.54 -37.90
C GLU A 633 -16.19 -8.33 -36.43
N ARG A 634 -16.52 -9.40 -35.69
CA ARG A 634 -16.53 -9.35 -34.22
C ARG A 634 -15.12 -9.08 -33.69
N THR A 635 -15.03 -8.24 -32.68
CA THR A 635 -13.74 -7.82 -32.06
C THR A 635 -12.93 -9.00 -31.53
N GLY A 636 -13.58 -9.97 -30.88
CA GLY A 636 -12.92 -11.12 -30.26
C GLY A 636 -12.04 -11.95 -31.20
N PRO A 637 -12.54 -12.41 -32.36
CA PRO A 637 -11.72 -13.13 -33.33
C PRO A 637 -10.50 -12.35 -33.83
N VAL A 638 -10.61 -11.03 -34.03
CA VAL A 638 -9.51 -10.18 -34.48
C VAL A 638 -8.44 -10.09 -33.38
N VAL A 639 -8.87 -9.85 -32.13
CA VAL A 639 -7.96 -9.83 -30.98
C VAL A 639 -7.27 -11.19 -30.79
N ARG A 640 -8.03 -12.31 -30.89
CA ARG A 640 -7.47 -13.67 -30.79
C ARG A 640 -6.40 -13.94 -31.85
N LYS A 641 -6.65 -13.51 -33.08
CA LYS A 641 -5.70 -13.67 -34.19
C LYS A 641 -4.41 -12.90 -33.90
N LEU A 642 -4.54 -11.60 -33.56
CA LEU A 642 -3.40 -10.74 -33.21
C LEU A 642 -2.57 -11.31 -32.04
N VAL A 643 -3.24 -11.74 -30.98
CA VAL A 643 -2.56 -12.30 -29.79
C VAL A 643 -1.81 -13.59 -30.17
N ARG A 644 -2.35 -14.45 -31.03
CA ARG A 644 -1.64 -15.65 -31.51
C ARG A 644 -0.40 -15.33 -32.33
N GLU A 645 -0.48 -14.32 -33.20
CA GLU A 645 0.67 -13.83 -33.98
C GLU A 645 1.77 -13.28 -33.04
N LEU A 646 1.39 -12.53 -32.01
CA LEU A 646 2.30 -12.00 -31.00
C LEU A 646 2.93 -13.09 -30.12
N LEU A 647 2.17 -14.11 -29.71
CA LEU A 647 2.69 -15.26 -28.97
C LEU A 647 3.76 -16.05 -29.73
N ALA A 648 3.71 -16.05 -31.06
CA ALA A 648 4.70 -16.71 -31.90
C ALA A 648 6.03 -15.92 -32.03
N THR A 649 6.00 -14.62 -31.76
CA THR A 649 7.14 -13.69 -31.96
C THR A 649 7.71 -13.14 -30.67
N VAL A 650 6.96 -13.19 -29.56
CA VAL A 650 7.36 -12.61 -28.26
C VAL A 650 7.33 -13.70 -27.18
N GLU A 651 8.41 -13.84 -26.45
CA GLU A 651 8.51 -14.77 -25.30
C GLU A 651 7.91 -14.20 -24.00
N GLY A 652 7.67 -12.89 -23.94
CA GLY A 652 7.20 -12.16 -22.77
C GLY A 652 5.68 -12.17 -22.55
N THR A 653 5.22 -11.34 -21.63
CA THR A 653 3.80 -11.20 -21.25
C THR A 653 3.01 -10.35 -22.23
N ILE A 654 1.74 -10.71 -22.45
CA ILE A 654 0.81 -9.97 -23.31
C ILE A 654 -0.39 -9.51 -22.47
N GLY A 655 -0.53 -8.20 -22.30
CA GLY A 655 -1.71 -7.59 -21.68
C GLY A 655 -2.75 -7.20 -22.73
N VAL A 656 -3.97 -7.74 -22.63
CA VAL A 656 -5.12 -7.32 -23.44
C VAL A 656 -5.99 -6.42 -22.59
N VAL A 657 -6.04 -5.14 -22.95
CA VAL A 657 -6.70 -4.09 -22.17
C VAL A 657 -7.97 -3.62 -22.88
N THR A 658 -9.10 -3.68 -22.17
CA THR A 658 -10.44 -3.36 -22.70
C THR A 658 -11.06 -2.18 -21.94
N PRO A 659 -12.15 -1.59 -22.48
CA PRO A 659 -13.04 -0.75 -21.69
C PRO A 659 -13.53 -1.47 -20.41
N VAL A 660 -13.82 -0.73 -19.36
CA VAL A 660 -14.33 -1.27 -18.08
C VAL A 660 -15.62 -2.06 -18.32
N GLY A 661 -15.67 -3.31 -17.84
CA GLY A 661 -16.84 -4.19 -17.99
C GLY A 661 -16.94 -4.92 -19.34
N ALA A 662 -15.99 -4.73 -20.27
CA ALA A 662 -15.97 -5.41 -21.57
C ALA A 662 -15.11 -6.69 -21.57
N THR A 663 -14.51 -7.06 -20.47
CA THR A 663 -13.66 -8.26 -20.34
C THR A 663 -14.43 -9.55 -20.60
N ASP A 664 -15.68 -9.67 -20.13
CA ASP A 664 -16.49 -10.89 -20.29
C ASP A 664 -16.79 -11.21 -21.76
N GLU A 665 -16.94 -10.19 -22.59
CA GLU A 665 -17.20 -10.34 -24.02
C GLU A 665 -16.02 -11.00 -24.77
N LEU A 666 -14.79 -10.74 -24.30
CA LEU A 666 -13.57 -11.28 -24.92
C LEU A 666 -13.04 -12.55 -24.23
N ALA A 667 -13.47 -12.80 -22.99
CA ALA A 667 -12.97 -13.92 -22.19
C ALA A 667 -13.16 -15.27 -22.90
N ALA A 668 -14.32 -15.50 -23.54
CA ALA A 668 -14.61 -16.72 -24.29
C ALA A 668 -13.71 -16.87 -25.55
N ASP A 669 -13.46 -15.75 -26.25
CA ASP A 669 -12.62 -15.75 -27.45
C ASP A 669 -11.14 -15.96 -27.13
N LEU A 670 -10.67 -15.53 -25.95
CA LEU A 670 -9.29 -15.68 -25.48
C LEU A 670 -9.07 -16.95 -24.65
N ALA A 671 -10.13 -17.69 -24.33
CA ALA A 671 -10.02 -18.92 -23.55
C ALA A 671 -9.09 -19.96 -24.22
N GLY A 672 -8.26 -20.63 -23.40
CA GLY A 672 -7.33 -21.67 -23.84
C GLY A 672 -6.08 -21.15 -24.58
N LEU A 673 -5.81 -19.85 -24.56
CA LEU A 673 -4.53 -19.30 -24.96
C LEU A 673 -3.47 -19.51 -23.85
N ASP A 674 -2.23 -19.19 -24.21
CA ASP A 674 -1.07 -19.28 -23.31
C ASP A 674 -1.30 -18.47 -22.01
N PRO A 675 -0.89 -18.98 -20.84
CA PRO A 675 -1.00 -18.28 -19.55
C PRO A 675 -0.30 -16.91 -19.48
N ARG A 676 0.61 -16.61 -20.41
CA ARG A 676 1.25 -15.29 -20.56
C ARG A 676 0.28 -14.21 -21.04
N VAL A 677 -0.90 -14.58 -21.55
CA VAL A 677 -1.94 -13.64 -21.97
C VAL A 677 -2.82 -13.29 -20.79
N GLN A 678 -2.89 -12.01 -20.46
CA GLN A 678 -3.70 -11.48 -19.37
C GLN A 678 -4.75 -10.52 -19.92
N LEU A 679 -6.03 -10.87 -19.73
CA LEU A 679 -7.16 -10.01 -20.08
C LEU A 679 -7.59 -9.20 -18.87
N MET A 680 -7.76 -7.88 -19.04
CA MET A 680 -8.16 -6.98 -17.98
C MET A 680 -8.82 -5.72 -18.51
N ASP A 681 -9.49 -4.99 -17.65
CA ASP A 681 -9.97 -3.66 -18.01
C ASP A 681 -8.88 -2.57 -17.84
N ALA A 682 -9.15 -1.38 -18.37
CA ALA A 682 -8.19 -0.28 -18.41
C ALA A 682 -7.82 0.27 -17.02
N LEU A 683 -8.67 0.10 -16.01
CA LEU A 683 -8.39 0.52 -14.64
C LEU A 683 -7.49 -0.50 -13.92
N ASP A 684 -7.72 -1.79 -14.15
CA ASP A 684 -6.92 -2.87 -13.58
C ASP A 684 -5.51 -2.96 -14.18
N ALA A 685 -5.32 -2.44 -15.40
CA ALA A 685 -4.01 -2.36 -16.04
C ALA A 685 -3.05 -1.38 -15.34
N LYS A 686 -3.56 -0.56 -14.44
CA LYS A 686 -2.73 0.43 -13.73
C LYS A 686 -1.72 -0.22 -12.80
N GLY A 687 -0.47 0.25 -12.87
CA GLY A 687 0.65 -0.32 -12.09
C GLY A 687 1.25 -1.59 -12.66
N LEU A 688 0.64 -2.19 -13.71
CA LEU A 688 1.17 -3.38 -14.39
C LEU A 688 2.03 -3.00 -15.58
N GLU A 689 2.85 -3.95 -16.05
CA GLU A 689 3.72 -3.82 -17.21
C GLU A 689 3.65 -5.10 -18.03
N PHE A 690 3.65 -4.94 -19.36
CA PHE A 690 3.60 -6.06 -20.30
C PHE A 690 4.63 -5.84 -21.41
N ASP A 691 5.25 -6.91 -21.88
CA ASP A 691 6.12 -6.82 -23.06
C ASP A 691 5.32 -6.34 -24.25
N VAL A 692 4.08 -6.84 -24.39
CA VAL A 692 3.14 -6.39 -25.39
C VAL A 692 1.85 -5.93 -24.72
N ALA A 693 1.37 -4.73 -25.08
CA ALA A 693 0.01 -4.31 -24.75
C ALA A 693 -0.86 -4.30 -26.03
N VAL A 694 -2.03 -4.93 -25.94
CA VAL A 694 -3.07 -4.88 -26.97
C VAL A 694 -4.25 -4.09 -26.41
N ILE A 695 -4.45 -2.89 -26.94
CA ILE A 695 -5.56 -2.02 -26.52
C ILE A 695 -6.75 -2.27 -27.44
N VAL A 696 -7.85 -2.67 -26.83
CA VAL A 696 -9.11 -2.99 -27.53
C VAL A 696 -10.10 -1.86 -27.33
N ASP A 697 -10.68 -1.38 -28.40
CA ASP A 697 -11.66 -0.29 -28.40
C ASP A 697 -11.19 0.97 -27.62
N PRO A 698 -10.18 1.65 -28.12
CA PRO A 698 -9.66 2.86 -27.45
C PRO A 698 -10.71 3.98 -27.34
N ARG A 699 -11.68 4.04 -28.26
CA ARG A 699 -12.78 5.00 -28.21
C ARG A 699 -13.73 4.69 -27.04
N GLY A 700 -14.09 3.42 -26.84
CA GLY A 700 -14.87 2.99 -25.70
C GLY A 700 -14.20 3.33 -24.37
N ILE A 701 -12.87 3.16 -24.25
CA ILE A 701 -12.12 3.59 -23.06
C ILE A 701 -12.27 5.11 -22.82
N VAL A 702 -12.18 5.91 -23.87
CA VAL A 702 -12.25 7.38 -23.74
C VAL A 702 -13.66 7.86 -23.39
N GLU A 703 -14.70 7.24 -23.96
CA GLU A 703 -16.08 7.68 -23.78
C GLU A 703 -16.68 7.29 -22.43
N GLN A 704 -16.07 6.35 -21.69
CA GLN A 704 -16.57 5.87 -20.40
C GLN A 704 -16.48 6.89 -19.25
N SER A 705 -15.59 7.88 -19.33
CA SER A 705 -15.47 8.87 -18.27
C SER A 705 -14.94 10.22 -18.78
N PRO A 706 -15.16 11.33 -18.08
CA PRO A 706 -14.54 12.61 -18.39
C PRO A 706 -13.01 12.57 -18.43
N ASN A 707 -12.39 11.62 -17.72
CA ASN A 707 -10.95 11.37 -17.70
C ASN A 707 -10.49 10.24 -18.63
N GLY A 708 -11.34 9.78 -19.56
CA GLY A 708 -11.08 8.61 -20.41
C GLY A 708 -9.80 8.74 -21.24
N LEU A 709 -9.42 9.93 -21.71
CA LEU A 709 -8.13 10.16 -22.35
C LEU A 709 -6.94 9.85 -21.44
N ARG A 710 -7.04 10.16 -20.13
CA ARG A 710 -5.98 9.83 -19.16
C ARG A 710 -5.93 8.32 -18.93
N THR A 711 -7.09 7.66 -18.87
CA THR A 711 -7.17 6.20 -18.77
C THR A 711 -6.54 5.53 -19.99
N LEU A 712 -6.83 6.02 -21.20
CA LEU A 712 -6.19 5.53 -22.42
C LEU A 712 -4.67 5.75 -22.41
N TYR A 713 -4.21 6.92 -21.97
CA TYR A 713 -2.79 7.21 -21.81
C TYR A 713 -2.10 6.19 -20.89
N VAL A 714 -2.72 5.86 -19.75
CA VAL A 714 -2.22 4.83 -18.84
C VAL A 714 -2.12 3.48 -19.55
N ALA A 715 -3.18 3.05 -20.25
CA ALA A 715 -3.22 1.78 -20.96
C ALA A 715 -2.11 1.67 -22.03
N LEU A 716 -1.93 2.71 -22.85
CA LEU A 716 -0.89 2.76 -23.87
C LEU A 716 0.53 2.62 -23.29
N THR A 717 0.78 3.22 -22.13
CA THR A 717 2.08 3.20 -21.48
C THR A 717 2.42 1.89 -20.76
N ARG A 718 1.52 0.91 -20.79
CA ARG A 718 1.79 -0.43 -20.22
C ARG A 718 2.72 -1.27 -21.08
N ALA A 719 2.84 -0.95 -22.38
CA ALA A 719 3.71 -1.64 -23.32
C ALA A 719 5.18 -1.31 -23.04
N THR A 720 6.01 -2.32 -22.77
CA THR A 720 7.46 -2.14 -22.60
C THR A 720 8.24 -2.43 -23.88
N ARG A 721 7.62 -3.09 -24.89
CA ARG A 721 8.24 -3.45 -26.16
C ARG A 721 7.35 -3.15 -27.36
N LEU A 722 6.13 -3.67 -27.37
CA LEU A 722 5.20 -3.62 -28.49
C LEU A 722 3.83 -3.09 -28.08
N LEU A 723 3.22 -2.29 -28.94
CA LEU A 723 1.85 -1.80 -28.78
C LEU A 723 1.00 -2.16 -30.00
N GLY A 724 -0.08 -2.92 -29.78
CA GLY A 724 -1.13 -3.18 -30.76
C GLY A 724 -2.42 -2.50 -30.34
N VAL A 725 -3.20 -2.03 -31.30
CA VAL A 725 -4.52 -1.42 -31.06
C VAL A 725 -5.54 -2.09 -31.96
N VAL A 726 -6.66 -2.55 -31.40
CA VAL A 726 -7.78 -3.13 -32.14
C VAL A 726 -8.98 -2.21 -32.01
N THR A 727 -9.54 -1.77 -33.14
CA THR A 727 -10.58 -0.73 -33.14
C THR A 727 -11.64 -0.97 -34.21
N ALA A 728 -12.88 -0.59 -33.89
CA ALA A 728 -13.97 -0.50 -34.87
C ALA A 728 -14.00 0.83 -35.63
N ASP A 729 -13.32 1.86 -35.09
CA ASP A 729 -13.22 3.19 -35.68
C ASP A 729 -11.75 3.54 -35.98
N PRO A 730 -11.22 3.07 -37.12
CA PRO A 730 -9.82 3.25 -37.46
C PRO A 730 -9.46 4.71 -37.73
N ASP A 731 -10.37 5.51 -38.30
CA ASP A 731 -10.12 6.91 -38.65
C ASP A 731 -9.96 7.77 -37.41
N TRP A 732 -10.85 7.60 -36.41
CA TRP A 732 -10.76 8.27 -35.12
C TRP A 732 -9.48 7.86 -34.38
N THR A 733 -9.17 6.56 -34.41
CA THR A 733 -7.97 6.04 -33.76
C THR A 733 -6.70 6.58 -34.40
N ALA A 734 -6.65 6.64 -35.71
CA ALA A 734 -5.52 7.21 -36.47
C ALA A 734 -5.32 8.70 -36.17
N ASP A 735 -6.40 9.50 -36.10
CA ASP A 735 -6.33 10.92 -35.74
C ASP A 735 -5.79 11.12 -34.33
N LEU A 736 -6.25 10.30 -33.37
CA LEU A 736 -5.82 10.41 -31.98
C LEU A 736 -4.37 9.96 -31.77
N LEU A 737 -4.02 8.78 -32.29
CA LEU A 737 -2.73 8.14 -32.05
C LEU A 737 -1.65 8.51 -33.06
N GLY A 738 -2.02 8.98 -34.24
CA GLY A 738 -1.11 9.29 -35.34
C GLY A 738 -0.49 8.04 -35.96
N ILE A 739 -1.23 6.93 -35.99
CA ILE A 739 -0.82 5.65 -36.57
C ILE A 739 -1.81 5.28 -37.66
N GLU A 740 -1.35 5.01 -38.88
CA GLU A 740 -2.22 4.54 -39.96
C GLU A 740 -2.66 3.10 -39.70
N PRO A 741 -3.95 2.77 -39.97
CA PRO A 741 -4.47 1.40 -39.86
C PRO A 741 -3.78 0.47 -40.87
N ARG A 742 -3.52 -0.76 -40.45
CA ARG A 742 -3.06 -1.86 -41.35
C ARG A 742 -4.22 -2.57 -42.01
#